data_7f40f5e27c6abc601dfacf481b14ff39
#
_entry.id   7f40f5e27c6abc601dfacf481b14ff39
#
_cell.length_a   1.000
_cell.length_b   1.000
_cell.length_c   1.000
_cell.angle_alpha   90.00
_cell.angle_beta   90.00
_cell.angle_gamma   90.00
#
_symmetry.space_group_name_H-M   'P 1'
#
loop_
_entity.id
_entity.type
_entity.pdbx_description
1 polymer ?
#
loop_
_entity_poly.entity_id
_entity_poly.type
_entity_poly.pdbx_seq_one_letter_code
_entity_poly.pdbx_strand_id
1 'polypeptide(L)'
;RQMCIRDSTFTEAQLGEDDDMSQNVTILNSTSNVYASEAGYLFSPMRYRYRSFNQKYNEVYINGAPVNDMESGQFRFSNIGGLNRFSRNVDFALPFEGNNYSMTGMAGSNNYDFRAGSMQVGQYASIAAANRNYTLRGLYTYSSGFNDRGWAFSAGLTYRWANRGYVEGTFYNALSYYIGVQKKWNNGHSLSISTWGNPTERSTQGASTDEAYWLANDRYYNPYWGYQNGHKRNSRVVNDFSPSAIATWDWDINDKLKLTTSAFAKYSMYKSTKLNYNNAENPQPDYWKNMPSSYYDIWNPSSVNNNPNTWQSWKNSYDFWTASKANRQIDWDRLYYANENAAKAGNETMYYIQAKHNDNLNLTLSSTLTAKVTKNSKLVSGFIFASNSNRHYQTLEDMLGGSLFHNINNYALGKYPISDPRVQYDLNRPNAPVNEGDKFGYDYKIEVMKGLLWTSYTAELGRFQTMFSAKLGQTNMRRHGYMRNGMAAENSYGNSGIARMGEGGAKGSISFDAGRGHAFKLGVGYEWQPPKANTAFVSPEIQNDFVRDLHDEHIFSSEFAYQYQNSWMHANLNAYYSRLDHVTEWQNFYSDMDNSFVYFSLPGLQKEYYGVELGLDFKLTSFLNFKAIGTLSDNRILKDIETTRSESVTGDLNTEMTYIKGMRESGTPLNVGSLGLSYHAGGWFIDLNANYYDRIYLSYAPIYRTLSELSRLNAFDNFGNLMPGYTDQAKGHGGWMVDGSIGKSVRLKHGSLNFNLMITNILNNQKIVSGGYEQSRSDFSGNGDSSKERVYKFSKNPKKYYVFGTNGMFQVSYRF
;
A
#
# COMPACT_ATOMS: atom_id res chain seq x y z
N ARG A 1 -8.27 -3.84 29.70
CA ARG A 1 -8.70 -2.42 29.88
C ARG A 1 -7.76 -1.39 29.21
N GLN A 2 -6.47 -1.65 29.12
CA GLN A 2 -5.48 -0.82 28.40
C GLN A 2 -5.71 -0.77 26.88
N MET A 3 -6.11 -1.88 26.27
CA MET A 3 -6.43 -1.95 24.83
C MET A 3 -7.46 -0.90 24.38
N CYS A 4 -8.46 -0.56 25.22
CA CYS A 4 -9.59 0.27 24.77
C CYS A 4 -9.25 1.74 24.44
N ILE A 5 -8.15 2.30 24.94
CA ILE A 5 -7.75 3.69 24.65
C ILE A 5 -6.72 3.73 23.52
N ARG A 6 -5.81 2.77 23.46
CA ARG A 6 -4.85 2.62 22.36
C ARG A 6 -5.50 2.28 21.02
N ASP A 7 -6.55 1.45 21.05
CA ASP A 7 -7.15 0.87 19.86
C ASP A 7 -7.86 1.84 18.91
N SER A 8 -8.47 2.93 19.41
CA SER A 8 -9.19 3.89 18.55
C SER A 8 -8.27 4.78 17.72
N THR A 9 -7.06 4.98 18.21
CA THR A 9 -6.03 5.80 17.56
C THR A 9 -5.12 4.98 16.66
N PHE A 10 -5.02 3.69 16.95
CA PHE A 10 -4.16 2.75 16.24
C PHE A 10 -4.57 2.54 14.78
N THR A 11 -5.84 2.21 14.54
CA THR A 11 -6.36 1.96 13.19
C THR A 11 -6.25 3.18 12.29
N GLU A 12 -6.42 4.38 12.81
CA GLU A 12 -6.36 5.61 12.00
C GLU A 12 -4.94 6.08 11.73
N ALA A 13 -4.00 5.88 12.67
CA ALA A 13 -2.60 6.21 12.46
C ALA A 13 -1.91 5.25 11.47
N GLN A 14 -2.35 3.99 11.42
CA GLN A 14 -1.85 2.98 10.48
C GLN A 14 -2.38 3.13 9.07
N LEU A 15 -3.54 3.74 8.94
CA LEU A 15 -4.22 3.94 7.68
C LEU A 15 -3.68 5.14 6.94
N GLY A 16 -2.36 5.28 6.81
CA GLY A 16 -1.82 6.31 5.95
C GLY A 16 -2.62 6.40 4.65
N GLU A 17 -3.51 7.37 4.56
CA GLU A 17 -4.48 7.50 3.47
C GLU A 17 -3.90 8.26 2.27
N ASP A 18 -2.59 8.48 2.26
CA ASP A 18 -1.91 9.24 1.23
C ASP A 18 -1.17 8.30 0.28
N ASP A 19 -1.51 8.40 -1.00
CA ASP A 19 -0.85 7.84 -2.16
C ASP A 19 -0.94 6.32 -2.39
N ASP A 20 -0.57 5.92 -3.61
CA ASP A 20 -0.38 4.54 -4.06
C ASP A 20 0.56 3.75 -3.14
N MET A 21 1.47 4.43 -2.43
CA MET A 21 2.33 3.83 -1.42
C MET A 21 1.61 3.45 -0.12
N SER A 22 0.50 4.09 0.23
CA SER A 22 -0.29 3.75 1.42
C SER A 22 -0.99 2.39 1.31
N GLN A 23 -1.15 1.87 0.11
CA GLN A 23 -1.76 0.57 -0.15
C GLN A 23 -0.86 -0.60 0.29
N ASN A 24 0.44 -0.38 0.47
CA ASN A 24 1.38 -1.42 0.88
C ASN A 24 1.67 -1.39 2.39
N VAL A 25 0.64 -1.18 3.20
CA VAL A 25 0.73 -1.24 4.66
C VAL A 25 0.39 -2.66 5.12
N THR A 26 1.22 -3.23 5.99
CA THR A 26 0.95 -4.51 6.64
C THR A 26 0.62 -4.27 8.11
N ILE A 27 -0.64 -4.48 8.48
CA ILE A 27 -1.07 -4.43 9.87
C ILE A 27 -1.00 -5.85 10.43
N LEU A 28 -0.04 -6.10 11.28
CA LEU A 28 0.08 -7.33 12.03
C LEU A 28 0.44 -6.98 13.47
N ASN A 29 -0.41 -7.39 14.41
CA ASN A 29 -0.27 -7.05 15.81
C ASN A 29 -0.70 -8.21 16.71
N SER A 30 0.03 -9.32 16.63
CA SER A 30 -0.25 -10.53 17.40
C SER A 30 0.07 -10.34 18.88
N THR A 31 -0.79 -10.85 19.75
CA THR A 31 -0.56 -10.88 21.19
C THR A 31 0.35 -12.03 21.64
N SER A 32 0.85 -12.84 20.72
CA SER A 32 1.64 -14.04 21.03
C SER A 32 3.02 -13.70 21.63
N ASN A 33 3.58 -12.55 21.28
CA ASN A 33 4.83 -12.08 21.86
C ASN A 33 4.87 -10.54 22.01
N VAL A 34 5.80 -10.04 22.80
CA VAL A 34 5.92 -8.60 23.12
C VAL A 34 6.23 -7.77 21.89
N TYR A 35 7.16 -8.22 21.03
CA TYR A 35 7.51 -7.50 19.81
C TYR A 35 6.31 -7.36 18.88
N ALA A 36 5.66 -8.47 18.54
CA ALA A 36 4.53 -8.48 17.62
C ALA A 36 3.31 -7.72 18.16
N SER A 37 3.17 -7.63 19.50
CA SER A 37 2.05 -6.89 20.12
C SER A 37 2.18 -5.37 20.04
N GLU A 38 3.38 -4.84 19.81
CA GLU A 38 3.65 -3.39 19.85
C GLU A 38 4.16 -2.82 18.52
N ALA A 39 4.88 -3.62 17.71
CA ALA A 39 5.60 -3.14 16.53
C ALA A 39 4.70 -2.43 15.52
N GLY A 40 3.55 -2.99 15.21
CA GLY A 40 2.61 -2.41 14.26
C GLY A 40 2.06 -1.06 14.72
N TYR A 41 1.91 -0.85 16.01
CA TYR A 41 1.46 0.41 16.61
C TYR A 41 2.59 1.44 16.67
N LEU A 42 3.70 1.10 17.35
CA LEU A 42 4.78 2.05 17.64
C LEU A 42 5.48 2.54 16.37
N PHE A 43 5.58 1.70 15.35
CA PHE A 43 6.26 2.03 14.10
C PHE A 43 5.32 2.45 12.97
N SER A 44 4.02 2.61 13.25
CA SER A 44 3.02 3.03 12.26
C SER A 44 3.31 4.36 11.55
N PRO A 45 3.91 5.40 12.21
CA PRO A 45 4.25 6.64 11.52
C PRO A 45 5.23 6.48 10.35
N MET A 46 6.05 5.41 10.39
CA MET A 46 6.99 5.05 9.33
C MET A 46 6.45 4.02 8.34
N ARG A 47 5.16 3.70 8.38
CA ARG A 47 4.54 2.67 7.53
C ARG A 47 5.30 1.34 7.61
N TYR A 48 5.74 0.97 8.82
CA TYR A 48 6.51 -0.22 9.07
C TYR A 48 5.77 -1.47 8.59
N ARG A 49 6.46 -2.32 7.82
CA ARG A 49 5.96 -3.60 7.36
C ARG A 49 6.66 -4.72 8.12
N TYR A 50 5.86 -5.65 8.61
CA TYR A 50 6.36 -6.83 9.31
C TYR A 50 7.39 -7.56 8.45
N ARG A 51 8.63 -7.66 8.93
CA ARG A 51 9.78 -8.27 8.26
C ARG A 51 10.03 -7.75 6.83
N SER A 52 9.60 -6.53 6.56
CA SER A 52 9.70 -5.86 5.24
C SER A 52 8.93 -6.54 4.11
N PHE A 53 8.11 -7.55 4.38
CA PHE A 53 7.33 -8.23 3.35
C PHE A 53 6.36 -7.30 2.66
N ASN A 54 6.18 -7.49 1.35
CA ASN A 54 5.12 -6.82 0.62
C ASN A 54 3.75 -7.28 1.13
N GLN A 55 2.79 -6.36 1.19
CA GLN A 55 1.43 -6.64 1.68
C GLN A 55 0.74 -7.78 0.90
N LYS A 56 1.11 -8.01 -0.36
CA LYS A 56 0.56 -9.13 -1.15
C LYS A 56 0.75 -10.51 -0.51
N TYR A 57 1.65 -10.62 0.47
CA TYR A 57 1.90 -11.84 1.25
C TYR A 57 1.19 -11.84 2.61
N ASN A 58 0.60 -10.72 3.03
CA ASN A 58 -0.23 -10.63 4.24
C ASN A 58 -1.70 -10.87 3.89
N GLU A 59 -2.29 -11.89 4.48
CA GLU A 59 -3.66 -12.28 4.22
C GLU A 59 -4.61 -11.61 5.20
N VAL A 60 -5.66 -10.99 4.70
CA VAL A 60 -6.73 -10.37 5.49
C VAL A 60 -8.02 -11.13 5.27
N TYR A 61 -8.63 -11.52 6.39
CA TYR A 61 -9.89 -12.26 6.45
C TYR A 61 -10.94 -11.43 7.20
N ILE A 62 -12.20 -11.63 6.85
CA ILE A 62 -13.34 -11.18 7.63
C ILE A 62 -14.25 -12.40 7.84
N ASN A 63 -14.51 -12.75 9.10
CA ASN A 63 -15.28 -13.95 9.49
C ASN A 63 -14.79 -15.24 8.77
N GLY A 64 -13.49 -15.36 8.54
CA GLY A 64 -12.87 -16.49 7.86
C GLY A 64 -12.95 -16.47 6.32
N ALA A 65 -13.50 -15.43 5.70
CA ALA A 65 -13.44 -15.24 4.26
C ALA A 65 -12.28 -14.32 3.88
N PRO A 66 -11.36 -14.69 2.95
CA PRO A 66 -10.30 -13.81 2.48
C PRO A 66 -10.88 -12.63 1.69
N VAL A 67 -10.37 -11.42 1.94
CA VAL A 67 -10.87 -10.16 1.39
C VAL A 67 -9.84 -9.34 0.63
N ASN A 68 -8.59 -9.83 0.51
CA ASN A 68 -7.58 -9.21 -0.33
C ASN A 68 -8.06 -9.11 -1.78
N ASP A 69 -7.67 -8.06 -2.46
CA ASP A 69 -7.83 -7.95 -3.90
C ASP A 69 -7.04 -9.06 -4.61
N MET A 70 -7.68 -9.84 -5.46
CA MET A 70 -7.03 -11.01 -6.06
C MET A 70 -6.09 -10.63 -7.20
N GLU A 71 -6.28 -9.45 -7.81
CA GLU A 71 -5.40 -8.96 -8.86
C GLU A 71 -4.07 -8.47 -8.31
N SER A 72 -4.08 -7.65 -7.25
CA SER A 72 -2.89 -7.05 -6.64
C SER A 72 -2.38 -7.80 -5.41
N GLY A 73 -3.21 -8.61 -4.79
CA GLY A 73 -2.94 -9.25 -3.49
C GLY A 73 -3.04 -8.32 -2.28
N GLN A 74 -3.39 -7.07 -2.48
CA GLN A 74 -3.43 -6.07 -1.43
C GLN A 74 -4.82 -5.93 -0.80
N PHE A 75 -4.86 -5.40 0.41
CA PHE A 75 -6.08 -4.99 1.09
C PHE A 75 -5.98 -3.52 1.49
N ARG A 76 -6.98 -2.73 1.11
CA ARG A 76 -7.06 -1.32 1.52
C ARG A 76 -7.65 -1.23 2.92
N PHE A 77 -6.80 -1.04 3.92
CA PHE A 77 -7.24 -0.90 5.31
C PHE A 77 -8.12 0.33 5.54
N SER A 78 -8.07 1.35 4.68
CA SER A 78 -9.02 2.47 4.69
C SER A 78 -10.48 2.03 4.60
N ASN A 79 -10.76 0.89 3.97
CA ASN A 79 -12.13 0.35 3.84
C ASN A 79 -12.75 -0.08 5.17
N ILE A 80 -11.95 -0.35 6.19
CA ILE A 80 -12.42 -0.77 7.53
C ILE A 80 -11.96 0.16 8.65
N GLY A 81 -10.98 1.02 8.41
CA GLY A 81 -10.38 1.83 9.46
C GLY A 81 -11.30 2.90 10.04
N GLY A 82 -12.18 3.46 9.24
CA GLY A 82 -13.22 4.36 9.70
C GLY A 82 -14.31 3.71 10.54
N LEU A 83 -14.38 2.37 10.55
CA LEU A 83 -15.35 1.62 11.36
C LEU A 83 -15.01 1.62 12.85
N ASN A 84 -13.76 1.96 13.21
CA ASN A 84 -13.31 2.12 14.59
C ASN A 84 -13.57 0.89 15.45
N ARG A 85 -14.62 0.96 16.30
CA ARG A 85 -14.93 -0.09 17.27
C ARG A 85 -15.31 -1.43 16.63
N PHE A 86 -15.89 -1.41 15.43
CA PHE A 86 -16.31 -2.62 14.72
C PHE A 86 -15.16 -3.38 14.06
N SER A 87 -14.02 -2.73 13.84
CA SER A 87 -12.80 -3.37 13.31
C SER A 87 -11.77 -3.73 14.38
N ARG A 88 -12.16 -3.72 15.68
CA ARG A 88 -11.24 -4.02 16.80
C ARG A 88 -11.16 -5.49 17.16
N ASN A 89 -12.22 -6.23 16.89
CA ASN A 89 -12.26 -7.64 17.19
C ASN A 89 -11.54 -8.38 16.06
N VAL A 90 -10.24 -8.61 16.25
CA VAL A 90 -9.35 -9.19 15.24
C VAL A 90 -8.47 -10.25 15.87
N ASP A 91 -8.33 -11.37 15.17
CA ASP A 91 -7.43 -12.46 15.48
C ASP A 91 -6.23 -12.36 14.52
N PHE A 92 -5.03 -12.15 15.08
CA PHE A 92 -3.78 -12.07 14.33
C PHE A 92 -3.03 -13.39 14.47
N ALA A 93 -2.61 -13.96 13.34
CA ALA A 93 -1.76 -15.14 13.34
C ALA A 93 -0.39 -14.82 12.72
N LEU A 94 0.68 -15.11 13.45
CA LEU A 94 2.04 -15.13 12.94
C LEU A 94 2.26 -16.34 12.02
N PRO A 95 3.31 -16.35 11.17
CA PRO A 95 3.47 -17.37 10.13
C PRO A 95 3.39 -18.82 10.60
N PHE A 96 3.89 -19.12 11.80
CA PHE A 96 3.95 -20.48 12.35
C PHE A 96 2.99 -20.70 13.52
N GLU A 97 1.89 -19.98 13.55
CA GLU A 97 0.78 -20.15 14.51
C GLU A 97 -0.42 -20.82 13.84
N GLY A 98 -1.08 -21.71 14.56
CA GLY A 98 -2.35 -22.29 14.15
C GLY A 98 -3.49 -21.32 14.37
N ASN A 99 -4.45 -21.30 13.44
CA ASN A 99 -5.67 -20.52 13.53
C ASN A 99 -6.89 -21.33 13.03
N ASN A 100 -8.07 -20.74 13.05
CA ASN A 100 -9.31 -21.40 12.67
C ASN A 100 -9.85 -21.00 11.30
N TYR A 101 -9.04 -20.35 10.44
CA TYR A 101 -9.56 -19.75 9.20
C TYR A 101 -8.62 -19.93 7.98
N SER A 102 -7.35 -20.32 8.16
CA SER A 102 -6.42 -20.46 7.02
C SER A 102 -5.16 -21.27 7.36
N MET A 103 -4.42 -21.65 6.34
CA MET A 103 -2.97 -21.85 6.44
C MET A 103 -2.28 -20.50 6.20
N THR A 104 -1.92 -19.80 7.28
CA THR A 104 -1.30 -18.47 7.22
C THR A 104 0.00 -18.48 6.41
N GLY A 105 0.16 -17.52 5.50
CA GLY A 105 1.38 -17.33 4.72
C GLY A 105 2.54 -16.69 5.50
N MET A 106 3.64 -16.42 4.81
CA MET A 106 4.91 -15.96 5.41
C MET A 106 4.84 -14.58 6.09
N ALA A 107 3.89 -13.73 5.72
CA ALA A 107 3.73 -12.39 6.29
C ALA A 107 2.62 -12.30 7.35
N GLY A 108 2.10 -13.44 7.79
CA GLY A 108 1.02 -13.50 8.77
C GLY A 108 -0.36 -13.22 8.19
N SER A 109 -1.37 -13.25 9.04
CA SER A 109 -2.77 -12.99 8.68
C SER A 109 -3.54 -12.27 9.76
N ASN A 110 -4.60 -11.58 9.36
CA ASN A 110 -5.55 -10.88 10.22
C ASN A 110 -6.95 -11.40 9.92
N ASN A 111 -7.73 -11.76 10.92
CA ASN A 111 -9.12 -12.16 10.75
C ASN A 111 -10.03 -11.28 11.62
N TYR A 112 -10.77 -10.39 10.99
CA TYR A 112 -11.70 -9.49 11.65
C TYR A 112 -13.04 -10.18 11.89
N ASP A 113 -13.55 -10.08 13.12
CA ASP A 113 -14.90 -10.57 13.43
C ASP A 113 -15.92 -9.44 13.28
N PHE A 114 -16.72 -9.54 12.22
CA PHE A 114 -17.78 -8.57 11.89
C PHE A 114 -19.18 -9.08 12.24
N ARG A 115 -19.30 -10.10 13.07
CA ARG A 115 -20.59 -10.55 13.57
C ARG A 115 -21.19 -9.52 14.54
N ALA A 116 -22.48 -9.21 14.39
CA ALA A 116 -23.14 -8.22 15.23
C ALA A 116 -23.15 -8.57 16.73
N GLY A 117 -23.25 -9.87 17.06
CA GLY A 117 -23.23 -10.34 18.44
C GLY A 117 -21.85 -10.34 19.10
N SER A 118 -20.77 -10.21 18.32
CA SER A 118 -19.39 -10.10 18.82
C SER A 118 -19.02 -8.67 19.17
N MET A 119 -19.85 -7.68 18.82
CA MET A 119 -19.58 -6.27 19.07
C MET A 119 -19.78 -5.91 20.53
N GLN A 120 -18.98 -4.94 21.02
CA GLN A 120 -19.06 -4.49 22.40
C GLN A 120 -20.41 -3.81 22.68
N VAL A 121 -21.19 -4.39 23.56
CA VAL A 121 -22.55 -3.93 23.94
C VAL A 121 -22.54 -2.51 24.51
N GLY A 122 -23.57 -1.74 24.19
CA GLY A 122 -23.82 -0.37 24.66
C GLY A 122 -23.68 0.65 23.54
N GLN A 123 -23.74 1.90 23.96
CA GLN A 123 -23.58 3.05 23.07
C GLN A 123 -22.23 3.71 23.29
N TYR A 124 -21.69 4.30 22.24
CA TYR A 124 -20.44 5.03 22.32
C TYR A 124 -20.48 6.22 21.35
N ALA A 125 -20.20 7.40 21.87
CA ALA A 125 -20.05 8.62 21.08
C ALA A 125 -18.64 9.20 21.26
N SER A 126 -18.06 9.75 20.21
CA SER A 126 -16.74 10.37 20.28
C SER A 126 -16.62 11.53 19.32
N ILE A 127 -15.94 12.58 19.75
CA ILE A 127 -15.51 13.71 18.93
C ILE A 127 -14.00 13.83 19.07
N ALA A 128 -13.30 14.05 17.96
CA ALA A 128 -11.85 14.29 17.97
C ALA A 128 -11.50 15.47 17.07
N ALA A 129 -10.49 16.24 17.50
CA ALA A 129 -9.82 17.25 16.70
C ALA A 129 -8.36 16.86 16.49
N ALA A 130 -7.83 17.01 15.28
CA ALA A 130 -6.48 16.62 14.91
C ALA A 130 -5.86 17.62 13.91
N ASN A 131 -4.53 17.64 13.84
CA ASN A 131 -3.78 18.30 12.77
C ASN A 131 -3.04 17.26 11.92
N ARG A 132 -3.80 16.32 11.36
CA ARG A 132 -3.33 15.22 10.51
C ARG A 132 -4.02 15.31 9.14
N ASN A 133 -4.27 14.18 8.49
CA ASN A 133 -5.00 14.14 7.22
C ASN A 133 -6.43 14.69 7.36
N TYR A 134 -7.05 14.53 8.53
CA TYR A 134 -8.32 15.17 8.87
C TYR A 134 -8.18 16.10 10.09
N THR A 135 -9.10 17.05 10.19
CA THR A 135 -9.17 18.03 11.28
C THR A 135 -10.20 17.65 12.32
N LEU A 136 -11.34 17.15 11.90
CA LEU A 136 -12.45 16.78 12.79
C LEU A 136 -12.94 15.37 12.48
N ARG A 137 -13.33 14.65 13.55
CA ARG A 137 -14.00 13.36 13.48
C ARG A 137 -15.16 13.31 14.46
N GLY A 138 -16.32 12.89 13.98
CA GLY A 138 -17.47 12.51 14.79
C GLY A 138 -17.74 11.01 14.64
N LEU A 139 -18.05 10.32 15.72
CA LEU A 139 -18.32 8.89 15.73
C LEU A 139 -19.46 8.56 16.69
N TYR A 140 -20.38 7.70 16.24
CA TYR A 140 -21.39 7.08 17.09
C TYR A 140 -21.55 5.60 16.75
N THR A 141 -21.64 4.75 17.78
CA THR A 141 -21.87 3.31 17.62
C THR A 141 -22.88 2.81 18.66
N TYR A 142 -23.70 1.85 18.24
CA TYR A 142 -24.65 1.13 19.05
C TYR A 142 -24.52 -0.38 18.83
N SER A 143 -24.59 -1.15 19.92
CA SER A 143 -24.63 -2.61 19.86
C SER A 143 -25.54 -3.13 20.97
N SER A 144 -26.58 -3.89 20.59
CA SER A 144 -27.58 -4.38 21.53
C SER A 144 -27.10 -5.56 22.40
N GLY A 145 -26.11 -6.32 21.91
CA GLY A 145 -25.87 -7.68 22.38
C GLY A 145 -27.02 -8.62 22.00
N PHE A 146 -26.93 -9.87 22.39
CA PHE A 146 -28.02 -10.84 22.21
C PHE A 146 -29.17 -10.60 23.21
N ASN A 147 -30.40 -10.53 22.70
CA ASN A 147 -31.59 -10.53 23.53
C ASN A 147 -32.05 -11.98 23.83
N ASP A 148 -33.08 -12.12 24.66
CA ASP A 148 -33.65 -13.43 25.08
C ASP A 148 -34.15 -14.28 23.89
N ARG A 149 -34.46 -13.64 22.77
CA ARG A 149 -34.87 -14.32 21.53
C ARG A 149 -33.68 -14.66 20.62
N GLY A 150 -32.44 -14.42 21.05
CA GLY A 150 -31.21 -14.71 20.33
C GLY A 150 -30.91 -13.74 19.17
N TRP A 151 -31.45 -12.53 19.15
CA TRP A 151 -31.13 -11.49 18.19
C TRP A 151 -30.09 -10.52 18.73
N ALA A 152 -29.13 -10.16 17.90
CA ALA A 152 -28.19 -9.07 18.16
C ALA A 152 -28.19 -8.10 16.97
N PHE A 153 -28.10 -6.82 17.27
CA PHE A 153 -28.05 -5.75 16.28
C PHE A 153 -26.92 -4.79 16.62
N SER A 154 -26.15 -4.36 15.60
CA SER A 154 -25.08 -3.39 15.79
C SER A 154 -25.04 -2.43 14.59
N ALA A 155 -24.89 -1.13 14.88
CA ALA A 155 -24.77 -0.11 13.85
C ALA A 155 -23.84 1.01 14.30
N GLY A 156 -23.19 1.66 13.34
CA GLY A 156 -22.34 2.80 13.63
C GLY A 156 -22.02 3.64 12.41
N LEU A 157 -21.67 4.89 12.70
CA LEU A 157 -21.35 5.92 11.73
C LEU A 157 -20.14 6.70 12.20
N THR A 158 -19.21 6.98 11.28
CA THR A 158 -18.06 7.84 11.54
C THR A 158 -17.94 8.84 10.39
N TYR A 159 -17.79 10.11 10.72
CA TYR A 159 -17.50 11.14 9.74
C TYR A 159 -16.17 11.82 10.05
N ARG A 160 -15.31 11.95 9.05
CA ARG A 160 -13.99 12.59 9.14
C ARG A 160 -13.89 13.68 8.10
N TRP A 161 -13.38 14.84 8.47
CA TRP A 161 -13.34 15.99 7.62
C TRP A 161 -12.11 16.85 7.83
N ALA A 162 -11.55 17.37 6.72
CA ALA A 162 -10.59 18.47 6.69
C ALA A 162 -10.74 19.28 5.40
N ASN A 163 -10.84 20.58 5.53
CA ASN A 163 -10.68 21.50 4.40
C ASN A 163 -9.19 21.68 4.03
N ARG A 164 -8.32 21.47 5.00
CA ARG A 164 -6.86 21.44 4.84
C ARG A 164 -6.31 20.33 5.74
N GLY A 165 -5.65 19.34 5.12
CA GLY A 165 -4.86 18.35 5.83
C GLY A 165 -3.54 18.94 6.36
N TYR A 166 -2.67 18.09 6.91
CA TYR A 166 -1.33 18.48 7.36
C TYR A 166 -0.52 19.13 6.24
N VAL A 167 -0.59 18.56 5.04
CA VAL A 167 0.05 19.08 3.83
C VAL A 167 -0.85 20.08 3.15
N GLU A 168 -0.28 21.22 2.74
CA GLU A 168 -1.04 22.26 2.06
C GLU A 168 -1.58 21.80 0.71
N GLY A 169 -2.81 22.25 0.38
CA GLY A 169 -3.51 21.87 -0.85
C GLY A 169 -4.15 20.48 -0.79
N THR A 170 -4.12 19.80 0.37
CA THR A 170 -4.86 18.54 0.59
C THR A 170 -6.15 18.81 1.36
N PHE A 171 -7.16 18.03 1.07
CA PHE A 171 -8.44 17.98 1.80
C PHE A 171 -8.87 16.55 2.02
N TYR A 172 -9.79 16.33 2.96
CA TYR A 172 -10.26 15.01 3.32
C TYR A 172 -11.74 15.03 3.70
N ASN A 173 -12.51 14.10 3.13
CA ASN A 173 -13.94 13.96 3.41
C ASN A 173 -14.30 12.45 3.32
N ALA A 174 -14.66 11.85 4.45
CA ALA A 174 -14.98 10.44 4.49
C ALA A 174 -16.10 10.13 5.48
N LEU A 175 -17.08 9.37 5.01
CA LEU A 175 -18.14 8.78 5.82
C LEU A 175 -17.90 7.27 5.90
N SER A 176 -17.93 6.70 7.11
CA SER A 176 -17.86 5.25 7.28
C SER A 176 -19.11 4.77 7.99
N TYR A 177 -19.69 3.67 7.52
CA TYR A 177 -20.86 3.06 8.14
C TYR A 177 -20.69 1.55 8.33
N TYR A 178 -21.33 1.02 9.34
CA TYR A 178 -21.46 -0.40 9.59
C TYR A 178 -22.88 -0.68 10.09
N ILE A 179 -23.49 -1.76 9.58
CA ILE A 179 -24.77 -2.30 10.05
C ILE A 179 -24.65 -3.81 10.06
N GLY A 180 -24.96 -4.43 11.19
CA GLY A 180 -24.95 -5.87 11.35
C GLY A 180 -26.15 -6.38 12.13
N VAL A 181 -26.65 -7.54 11.74
CA VAL A 181 -27.69 -8.29 12.44
C VAL A 181 -27.25 -9.74 12.58
N GLN A 182 -27.53 -10.34 13.71
CA GLN A 182 -27.22 -11.74 13.97
C GLN A 182 -28.39 -12.42 14.70
N LYS A 183 -28.71 -13.62 14.26
CA LYS A 183 -29.66 -14.50 14.94
C LYS A 183 -28.93 -15.76 15.40
N LYS A 184 -29.10 -16.11 16.66
CA LYS A 184 -28.65 -17.36 17.26
C LYS A 184 -29.87 -18.18 17.64
N TRP A 185 -29.91 -19.47 17.26
CA TRP A 185 -30.93 -20.41 17.60
C TRP A 185 -30.46 -21.40 18.68
N ASN A 186 -31.38 -22.01 19.40
CA ASN A 186 -31.05 -22.95 20.47
C ASN A 186 -30.50 -24.30 19.99
N ASN A 187 -30.59 -24.58 18.69
CA ASN A 187 -30.11 -25.82 18.07
C ASN A 187 -28.67 -25.71 17.52
N GLY A 188 -27.88 -24.75 18.00
CA GLY A 188 -26.48 -24.59 17.66
C GLY A 188 -26.21 -23.81 16.36
N HIS A 189 -27.25 -23.34 15.67
CA HIS A 189 -27.08 -22.48 14.49
C HIS A 189 -27.02 -20.99 14.86
N SER A 190 -26.23 -20.25 14.10
CA SER A 190 -26.18 -18.78 14.13
C SER A 190 -25.97 -18.25 12.72
N LEU A 191 -26.71 -17.22 12.34
CA LEU A 191 -26.54 -16.50 11.07
C LEU A 191 -26.31 -15.02 11.36
N SER A 192 -25.20 -14.49 10.86
CA SER A 192 -24.87 -13.07 10.92
C SER A 192 -24.80 -12.49 9.51
N ILE A 193 -25.41 -11.34 9.32
CA ILE A 193 -25.31 -10.56 8.08
C ILE A 193 -24.82 -9.17 8.46
N SER A 194 -23.75 -8.72 7.82
CA SER A 194 -23.16 -7.41 8.07
C SER A 194 -22.84 -6.71 6.75
N THR A 195 -23.03 -5.39 6.73
CA THR A 195 -22.66 -4.53 5.60
C THR A 195 -21.93 -3.29 6.12
N TRP A 196 -20.97 -2.83 5.34
CA TRP A 196 -20.18 -1.64 5.63
C TRP A 196 -19.67 -0.98 4.37
N GLY A 197 -19.22 0.26 4.52
CA GLY A 197 -18.58 1.00 3.45
C GLY A 197 -17.94 2.29 3.99
N ASN A 198 -17.08 2.88 3.17
CA ASN A 198 -16.32 4.07 3.52
C ASN A 198 -16.19 4.99 2.30
N PRO A 199 -17.30 5.61 1.81
CA PRO A 199 -17.18 6.60 0.76
C PRO A 199 -16.24 7.73 1.17
N THR A 200 -15.20 7.93 0.38
CA THR A 200 -14.11 8.87 0.65
C THR A 200 -13.85 9.73 -0.57
N GLU A 201 -13.72 11.02 -0.37
CA GLU A 201 -13.17 11.96 -1.32
C GLU A 201 -12.01 12.70 -0.66
N ARG A 202 -10.84 12.66 -1.30
CA ARG A 202 -9.63 13.28 -0.76
C ARG A 202 -8.70 13.72 -1.87
N SER A 203 -7.88 14.71 -1.60
CA SER A 203 -6.75 15.03 -2.47
C SER A 203 -5.45 14.48 -1.89
N THR A 204 -4.45 14.37 -2.76
CA THR A 204 -3.17 13.74 -2.41
C THR A 204 -2.00 14.71 -2.48
N GLN A 205 -0.91 14.30 -1.84
CA GLN A 205 0.40 14.94 -1.88
C GLN A 205 1.28 14.24 -2.92
N GLY A 206 2.08 15.00 -3.70
CA GLY A 206 3.15 14.47 -4.53
C GLY A 206 4.49 14.47 -3.80
N ALA A 207 5.30 13.41 -4.00
CA ALA A 207 6.71 13.46 -3.64
C ALA A 207 7.45 14.46 -4.53
N SER A 208 8.44 15.14 -3.96
CA SER A 208 9.32 16.05 -4.69
C SER A 208 10.80 15.77 -4.41
N THR A 209 11.67 16.43 -5.15
CA THR A 209 13.13 16.35 -4.96
C THR A 209 13.59 17.24 -3.81
N ASP A 210 14.78 16.97 -3.28
CA ASP A 210 15.38 17.83 -2.24
C ASP A 210 15.56 19.27 -2.72
N GLU A 211 15.85 19.48 -4.02
CA GLU A 211 15.90 20.81 -4.61
C GLU A 211 14.56 21.55 -4.52
N ALA A 212 13.45 20.90 -4.85
CA ALA A 212 12.13 21.52 -4.75
C ALA A 212 11.75 21.86 -3.31
N TYR A 213 12.07 20.99 -2.35
CA TYR A 213 11.88 21.26 -0.93
C TYR A 213 12.75 22.42 -0.43
N TRP A 214 14.00 22.52 -0.89
CA TRP A 214 14.89 23.62 -0.58
C TRP A 214 14.39 24.95 -1.15
N LEU A 215 14.01 25.00 -2.42
CA LEU A 215 13.45 26.19 -3.07
C LEU A 215 12.15 26.65 -2.42
N ALA A 216 11.30 25.72 -2.00
CA ALA A 216 10.06 26.02 -1.30
C ALA A 216 10.27 26.43 0.16
N ASN A 217 11.44 26.13 0.74
CA ASN A 217 11.73 26.18 2.17
C ASN A 217 10.68 25.41 3.00
N ASP A 218 10.21 24.28 2.46
CA ASP A 218 9.14 23.47 3.05
C ASP A 218 9.31 22.01 2.65
N ARG A 219 9.47 21.10 3.65
CA ARG A 219 9.59 19.64 3.42
C ARG A 219 8.27 18.97 3.08
N TYR A 220 7.16 19.71 3.17
CA TYR A 220 5.80 19.27 2.81
C TYR A 220 5.29 19.97 1.55
N TYR A 221 6.20 20.55 0.75
CA TYR A 221 5.85 21.10 -0.55
C TYR A 221 5.08 20.06 -1.38
N ASN A 222 3.94 20.48 -1.91
CA ASN A 222 3.07 19.64 -2.70
C ASN A 222 2.88 20.26 -4.10
N PRO A 223 3.39 19.62 -5.18
CA PRO A 223 3.29 20.17 -6.54
C PRO A 223 1.91 19.98 -7.19
N TYR A 224 0.98 19.25 -6.55
CA TYR A 224 -0.26 18.83 -7.19
C TYR A 224 -1.40 19.87 -7.13
N TRP A 225 -1.23 20.96 -6.43
CA TRP A 225 -2.24 21.99 -6.32
C TRP A 225 -1.76 23.36 -6.83
N GLY A 226 -2.70 24.25 -7.07
CA GLY A 226 -2.43 25.62 -7.44
C GLY A 226 -3.65 26.51 -7.23
N TYR A 227 -3.54 27.76 -7.63
CA TYR A 227 -4.64 28.72 -7.54
C TYR A 227 -5.44 28.77 -8.83
N GLN A 228 -6.77 28.70 -8.72
CA GLN A 228 -7.74 28.96 -9.77
C GLN A 228 -8.70 30.04 -9.27
N ASN A 229 -8.71 31.19 -9.91
CA ASN A 229 -9.53 32.34 -9.48
C ASN A 229 -9.36 32.66 -7.98
N GLY A 230 -8.13 32.56 -7.46
CA GLY A 230 -7.80 32.76 -6.05
C GLY A 230 -8.11 31.59 -5.09
N HIS A 231 -8.77 30.53 -5.54
CA HIS A 231 -9.09 29.34 -4.76
C HIS A 231 -8.08 28.23 -5.00
N LYS A 232 -7.80 27.42 -3.97
CA LYS A 232 -6.91 26.27 -4.10
C LYS A 232 -7.63 25.12 -4.81
N ARG A 233 -7.00 24.59 -5.87
CA ARG A 233 -7.44 23.39 -6.58
C ARG A 233 -6.32 22.38 -6.66
N ASN A 234 -6.59 21.16 -6.27
CA ASN A 234 -5.66 20.03 -6.39
C ASN A 234 -5.99 19.23 -7.65
N SER A 235 -4.97 18.83 -8.40
CA SER A 235 -5.10 18.04 -9.63
C SER A 235 -5.28 16.55 -9.38
N ARG A 236 -4.95 16.10 -8.16
CA ARG A 236 -5.01 14.70 -7.74
C ARG A 236 -6.07 14.50 -6.68
N VAL A 237 -7.27 14.14 -7.12
CA VAL A 237 -8.41 13.84 -6.26
C VAL A 237 -8.74 12.35 -6.38
N VAL A 238 -8.87 11.70 -5.25
CA VAL A 238 -9.25 10.29 -5.14
C VAL A 238 -10.67 10.20 -4.59
N ASN A 239 -11.52 9.50 -5.32
CA ASN A 239 -12.82 9.04 -4.85
C ASN A 239 -12.75 7.51 -4.70
N ASP A 240 -13.04 7.00 -3.51
CA ASP A 240 -13.03 5.57 -3.21
C ASP A 240 -14.30 5.20 -2.45
N PHE A 241 -15.03 4.24 -2.97
CA PHE A 241 -16.18 3.67 -2.28
C PHE A 241 -16.25 2.16 -2.55
N SER A 242 -16.18 1.36 -1.50
CA SER A 242 -16.15 -0.09 -1.57
C SER A 242 -17.23 -0.69 -0.67
N PRO A 243 -18.53 -0.56 -1.03
CA PRO A 243 -19.60 -1.22 -0.29
C PRO A 243 -19.35 -2.73 -0.24
N SER A 244 -19.44 -3.27 0.96
CA SER A 244 -19.12 -4.66 1.27
C SER A 244 -20.23 -5.27 2.11
N ALA A 245 -20.47 -6.56 1.91
CA ALA A 245 -21.41 -7.34 2.70
C ALA A 245 -20.88 -8.74 2.95
N ILE A 246 -21.19 -9.30 4.12
CA ILE A 246 -20.84 -10.67 4.47
C ILE A 246 -22.01 -11.34 5.20
N ALA A 247 -22.33 -12.58 4.77
CA ALA A 247 -23.23 -13.48 5.48
C ALA A 247 -22.40 -14.61 6.05
N THR A 248 -22.48 -14.84 7.36
CA THR A 248 -21.73 -15.89 8.07
C THR A 248 -22.69 -16.80 8.80
N TRP A 249 -22.64 -18.07 8.45
CA TRP A 249 -23.38 -19.13 9.11
C TRP A 249 -22.43 -19.96 9.96
N ASP A 250 -22.65 -19.95 11.28
CA ASP A 250 -21.95 -20.79 12.24
C ASP A 250 -22.90 -21.91 12.69
N TRP A 251 -22.40 -23.14 12.71
CA TRP A 251 -23.13 -24.30 13.19
C TRP A 251 -22.28 -25.11 14.17
N ASP A 252 -22.66 -25.08 15.43
CA ASP A 252 -22.12 -25.94 16.48
C ASP A 252 -22.83 -27.30 16.34
N ILE A 253 -22.26 -28.20 15.49
CA ILE A 253 -22.83 -29.52 15.16
C ILE A 253 -22.94 -30.37 16.44
N ASN A 254 -21.90 -30.34 17.24
CA ASN A 254 -21.82 -30.92 18.59
C ASN A 254 -20.62 -30.32 19.35
N ASP A 255 -20.34 -30.76 20.53
CA ASP A 255 -19.24 -30.27 21.40
C ASP A 255 -17.86 -30.38 20.79
N LYS A 256 -17.70 -31.21 19.76
CA LYS A 256 -16.42 -31.48 19.08
C LYS A 256 -16.33 -30.87 17.69
N LEU A 257 -17.44 -30.62 17.03
CA LEU A 257 -17.49 -30.19 15.63
C LEU A 257 -18.20 -28.84 15.49
N LYS A 258 -17.52 -27.91 14.86
CA LYS A 258 -18.06 -26.59 14.49
C LYS A 258 -17.81 -26.33 13.02
N LEU A 259 -18.83 -25.89 12.30
CA LEU A 259 -18.76 -25.44 10.90
C LEU A 259 -18.98 -23.93 10.88
N THR A 260 -18.14 -23.21 10.14
CA THR A 260 -18.29 -21.79 9.83
C THR A 260 -18.26 -21.62 8.33
N THR A 261 -19.32 -21.05 7.75
CA THR A 261 -19.41 -20.76 6.30
C THR A 261 -19.69 -19.29 6.13
N SER A 262 -18.89 -18.62 5.30
CA SER A 262 -19.01 -17.19 5.01
C SER A 262 -19.09 -16.93 3.52
N ALA A 263 -20.07 -16.11 3.11
CA ALA A 263 -20.20 -15.58 1.77
C ALA A 263 -19.98 -14.07 1.80
N PHE A 264 -18.97 -13.61 1.09
CA PHE A 264 -18.55 -12.21 1.04
C PHE A 264 -18.72 -11.64 -0.35
N ALA A 265 -19.20 -10.40 -0.44
CA ALA A 265 -19.30 -9.63 -1.66
C ALA A 265 -18.82 -8.19 -1.44
N LYS A 266 -18.01 -7.69 -2.36
CA LYS A 266 -17.54 -6.31 -2.37
C LYS A 266 -17.56 -5.77 -3.80
N TYR A 267 -18.07 -4.56 -3.98
CA TYR A 267 -17.95 -3.82 -5.22
C TYR A 267 -17.19 -2.52 -4.97
N SER A 268 -15.95 -2.46 -5.42
CA SER A 268 -15.10 -1.27 -5.28
C SER A 268 -15.25 -0.37 -6.49
N MET A 269 -15.45 0.92 -6.24
CA MET A 269 -15.42 1.99 -7.23
C MET A 269 -14.29 2.94 -6.83
N TYR A 270 -13.20 2.88 -7.57
CA TYR A 270 -12.04 3.72 -7.31
C TYR A 270 -11.77 4.62 -8.49
N LYS A 271 -11.65 5.92 -8.22
CA LYS A 271 -11.32 6.94 -9.22
C LYS A 271 -10.19 7.83 -8.70
N SER A 272 -9.18 8.08 -9.53
CA SER A 272 -8.07 8.99 -9.22
C SER A 272 -7.79 9.92 -10.40
N THR A 273 -7.91 11.23 -10.17
CA THR A 273 -7.69 12.24 -11.19
C THR A 273 -6.20 12.56 -11.38
N LYS A 274 -5.86 13.12 -12.53
CA LYS A 274 -4.52 13.59 -12.86
C LYS A 274 -4.61 14.71 -13.91
N LEU A 275 -3.88 15.82 -13.70
CA LEU A 275 -3.61 16.79 -14.74
C LEU A 275 -2.69 16.18 -15.79
N ASN A 276 -3.09 16.28 -17.05
CA ASN A 276 -2.32 15.80 -18.19
C ASN A 276 -2.30 16.87 -19.28
N TYR A 277 -1.52 16.64 -20.32
CA TYR A 277 -1.33 17.60 -21.41
C TYR A 277 -1.15 16.87 -22.74
N ASN A 278 -1.46 17.56 -23.81
CA ASN A 278 -1.46 17.09 -25.17
C ASN A 278 -0.71 18.07 -26.06
N ASN A 279 0.45 17.63 -26.63
CA ASN A 279 1.30 18.45 -27.49
C ASN A 279 1.58 19.85 -26.90
N ALA A 280 1.82 19.95 -25.62
CA ALA A 280 2.05 21.15 -24.85
C ALA A 280 3.16 20.98 -23.82
N GLU A 281 3.61 22.05 -23.19
CA GLU A 281 4.58 21.98 -22.11
C GLU A 281 3.99 21.28 -20.87
N ASN A 282 4.83 20.54 -20.16
CA ASN A 282 4.41 19.86 -18.92
C ASN A 282 3.96 20.91 -17.88
N PRO A 283 2.71 20.85 -17.39
CA PRO A 283 2.15 21.86 -16.50
C PRO A 283 2.58 21.71 -15.03
N GLN A 284 3.34 20.65 -14.70
CA GLN A 284 3.77 20.42 -13.33
C GLN A 284 4.86 21.42 -12.94
N PRO A 285 4.71 22.15 -11.82
CA PRO A 285 5.68 23.16 -11.42
C PRO A 285 7.07 22.56 -11.12
N ASP A 286 7.14 21.35 -10.55
CA ASP A 286 8.37 20.64 -10.23
C ASP A 286 8.89 19.77 -11.39
N TYR A 287 8.44 20.05 -12.63
CA TYR A 287 8.99 19.40 -13.80
C TYR A 287 10.47 19.78 -13.96
N TRP A 288 11.33 18.82 -14.19
CA TRP A 288 12.78 18.99 -14.12
C TRP A 288 13.32 20.12 -15.01
N LYS A 289 12.71 20.38 -16.20
CA LYS A 289 13.11 21.47 -17.09
C LYS A 289 12.87 22.86 -16.48
N ASN A 290 11.98 22.97 -15.51
CA ASN A 290 11.66 24.23 -14.82
C ASN A 290 12.56 24.46 -13.60
N MET A 291 13.35 23.45 -13.21
CA MET A 291 14.20 23.51 -12.03
C MET A 291 15.53 24.21 -12.34
N PRO A 292 16.08 25.02 -11.43
CA PRO A 292 17.38 25.68 -11.61
C PRO A 292 18.48 24.70 -12.01
N SER A 293 18.55 23.54 -11.38
CA SER A 293 19.55 22.49 -11.66
C SER A 293 19.49 21.93 -13.09
N SER A 294 18.43 22.20 -13.85
CA SER A 294 18.39 21.83 -15.28
C SER A 294 19.33 22.70 -16.14
N TYR A 295 19.65 23.90 -15.69
CA TYR A 295 20.52 24.85 -16.37
C TYR A 295 21.97 24.77 -15.90
N TYR A 296 22.16 24.62 -14.57
CA TYR A 296 23.49 24.61 -13.97
C TYR A 296 23.46 23.83 -12.65
N ASP A 297 24.41 22.90 -12.46
CA ASP A 297 24.52 22.13 -11.21
C ASP A 297 25.43 22.87 -10.22
N ILE A 298 24.81 23.60 -9.29
CA ILE A 298 25.55 24.34 -8.25
C ILE A 298 26.17 23.43 -7.19
N TRP A 299 25.70 22.18 -7.05
CA TRP A 299 26.25 21.21 -6.09
C TRP A 299 27.46 20.47 -6.65
N ASN A 300 27.66 20.52 -7.99
CA ASN A 300 28.85 20.04 -8.65
C ASN A 300 29.33 21.05 -9.71
N PRO A 301 29.87 22.22 -9.28
CA PRO A 301 30.28 23.29 -10.20
C PRO A 301 31.35 22.88 -11.20
N SER A 302 32.14 21.85 -10.88
CA SER A 302 33.20 21.33 -11.77
C SER A 302 32.70 20.32 -12.80
N SER A 303 31.38 20.05 -12.83
CA SER A 303 30.78 19.15 -13.82
C SER A 303 31.08 19.61 -15.26
N VAL A 304 31.61 18.72 -16.08
CA VAL A 304 31.87 18.96 -17.51
C VAL A 304 30.60 19.25 -18.31
N ASN A 305 29.45 18.91 -17.78
CA ASN A 305 28.13 19.15 -18.35
C ASN A 305 27.60 20.56 -18.04
N ASN A 306 28.18 21.29 -17.09
CA ASN A 306 27.83 22.67 -16.78
C ASN A 306 28.25 23.60 -17.94
N ASN A 307 27.31 24.45 -18.36
CA ASN A 307 27.61 25.52 -19.30
C ASN A 307 27.58 26.87 -18.54
N PRO A 308 28.72 27.59 -18.44
CA PRO A 308 28.76 28.88 -17.76
C PRO A 308 27.78 29.91 -18.33
N ASN A 309 27.41 29.80 -19.60
CA ASN A 309 26.47 30.71 -20.24
C ASN A 309 25.02 30.51 -19.76
N THR A 310 24.71 29.39 -19.12
CA THR A 310 23.35 29.10 -18.55
C THR A 310 23.18 29.52 -17.08
N TRP A 311 24.20 30.13 -16.49
CA TRP A 311 24.12 30.63 -15.10
C TRP A 311 23.00 31.65 -14.89
N GLN A 312 22.81 32.55 -15.85
CA GLN A 312 21.71 33.53 -15.78
C GLN A 312 20.34 32.83 -15.80
N SER A 313 20.19 31.77 -16.57
CA SER A 313 18.96 30.97 -16.62
C SER A 313 18.71 30.25 -15.30
N TRP A 314 19.77 29.71 -14.68
CA TRP A 314 19.72 29.16 -13.33
C TRP A 314 19.18 30.20 -12.33
N LYS A 315 19.77 31.41 -12.35
CA LYS A 315 19.36 32.48 -11.44
C LYS A 315 17.91 32.92 -11.68
N ASN A 316 17.50 33.08 -12.92
CA ASN A 316 16.12 33.44 -13.26
C ASN A 316 15.12 32.39 -12.77
N SER A 317 15.42 31.09 -12.95
CA SER A 317 14.58 30.00 -12.43
C SER A 317 14.54 30.02 -10.89
N TYR A 318 15.68 30.20 -10.24
CA TYR A 318 15.76 30.31 -8.78
C TYR A 318 14.93 31.50 -8.27
N ASP A 319 15.12 32.68 -8.84
CA ASP A 319 14.40 33.89 -8.44
C ASP A 319 12.88 33.73 -8.67
N PHE A 320 12.47 33.12 -9.77
CA PHE A 320 11.07 32.79 -10.05
C PHE A 320 10.45 31.87 -8.99
N TRP A 321 11.14 30.76 -8.69
CA TRP A 321 10.65 29.75 -7.71
C TRP A 321 10.54 30.32 -6.28
N THR A 322 11.49 31.18 -5.90
CA THR A 322 11.58 31.73 -4.54
C THR A 322 10.74 33.00 -4.33
N ALA A 323 10.39 33.72 -5.40
CA ALA A 323 9.69 35.01 -5.32
C ALA A 323 8.29 34.88 -4.70
N SER A 324 7.53 33.84 -5.02
CA SER A 324 6.19 33.65 -4.43
C SER A 324 5.77 32.18 -4.37
N LYS A 325 4.80 31.90 -3.50
CA LYS A 325 4.21 30.56 -3.43
C LYS A 325 3.48 30.20 -4.74
N ALA A 326 2.81 31.15 -5.37
CA ALA A 326 2.06 30.93 -6.61
C ALA A 326 2.96 30.44 -7.74
N ASN A 327 4.18 30.99 -7.85
CA ASN A 327 5.13 30.63 -8.91
C ASN A 327 5.56 29.16 -8.89
N ARG A 328 5.51 28.52 -7.71
CA ARG A 328 5.87 27.11 -7.54
C ARG A 328 4.68 26.17 -7.44
N GLN A 329 3.50 26.63 -7.81
CA GLN A 329 2.27 25.84 -7.84
C GLN A 329 1.68 25.79 -9.26
N ILE A 330 0.68 24.91 -9.48
CA ILE A 330 -0.01 24.83 -10.78
C ILE A 330 -0.70 26.17 -11.08
N ASP A 331 -0.39 26.75 -12.22
CA ASP A 331 -1.05 27.96 -12.73
C ASP A 331 -2.29 27.57 -13.56
N TRP A 332 -3.41 27.29 -12.86
CA TRP A 332 -4.65 26.89 -13.48
C TRP A 332 -5.19 27.94 -14.46
N ASP A 333 -5.08 29.22 -14.13
CA ASP A 333 -5.61 30.31 -14.97
C ASP A 333 -4.87 30.35 -16.32
N ARG A 334 -3.55 30.08 -16.32
CA ARG A 334 -2.76 29.94 -17.56
C ARG A 334 -3.21 28.74 -18.40
N LEU A 335 -3.54 27.60 -17.75
CA LEU A 335 -3.99 26.41 -18.48
C LEU A 335 -5.34 26.65 -19.15
N TYR A 336 -6.28 27.29 -18.45
CA TYR A 336 -7.56 27.69 -19.04
C TYR A 336 -7.37 28.65 -20.22
N TYR A 337 -6.57 29.68 -20.04
CA TYR A 337 -6.28 30.66 -21.11
C TYR A 337 -5.68 30.00 -22.37
N ALA A 338 -4.75 29.05 -22.19
CA ALA A 338 -4.16 28.29 -23.30
C ALA A 338 -5.22 27.45 -24.05
N ASN A 339 -6.08 26.76 -23.33
CA ASN A 339 -7.15 25.96 -23.91
C ASN A 339 -8.23 26.78 -24.61
N GLU A 340 -8.64 27.90 -24.05
CA GLU A 340 -9.61 28.81 -24.68
C GLU A 340 -9.08 29.35 -26.01
N ASN A 341 -7.79 29.67 -26.08
CA ASN A 341 -7.15 30.10 -27.33
C ASN A 341 -7.05 28.95 -28.34
N ALA A 342 -6.73 27.75 -27.91
CA ALA A 342 -6.76 26.56 -28.75
C ALA A 342 -8.18 26.28 -29.29
N ALA A 343 -9.21 26.38 -28.45
CA ALA A 343 -10.60 26.22 -28.85
C ALA A 343 -11.05 27.26 -29.89
N LYS A 344 -10.71 28.55 -29.70
CA LYS A 344 -10.97 29.62 -30.66
C LYS A 344 -10.31 29.39 -32.02
N ALA A 345 -9.14 28.69 -32.02
CA ALA A 345 -8.43 28.32 -33.24
C ALA A 345 -8.88 26.98 -33.85
N GLY A 346 -9.84 26.29 -33.25
CA GLY A 346 -10.31 24.95 -33.68
C GLY A 346 -9.30 23.84 -33.46
N ASN A 347 -8.37 24.04 -32.51
CA ASN A 347 -7.33 23.08 -32.18
C ASN A 347 -7.75 22.16 -31.02
N GLU A 348 -7.02 21.02 -30.88
CA GLU A 348 -7.17 20.08 -29.76
C GLU A 348 -6.90 20.75 -28.41
N THR A 349 -7.60 20.25 -27.38
CA THR A 349 -7.38 20.63 -25.98
C THR A 349 -5.95 20.33 -25.56
N MET A 350 -5.23 21.33 -25.07
CA MET A 350 -3.82 21.22 -24.67
C MET A 350 -3.65 20.65 -23.27
N TYR A 351 -4.50 21.03 -22.32
CA TYR A 351 -4.44 20.62 -20.91
C TYR A 351 -5.78 20.08 -20.48
N TYR A 352 -5.78 19.00 -19.72
CA TYR A 352 -7.02 18.35 -19.28
C TYR A 352 -6.82 17.56 -17.99
N ILE A 353 -7.91 17.34 -17.28
CA ILE A 353 -7.97 16.40 -16.17
C ILE A 353 -8.50 15.07 -16.69
N GLN A 354 -7.75 14.02 -16.49
CA GLN A 354 -8.17 12.64 -16.70
C GLN A 354 -8.39 11.94 -15.37
N ALA A 355 -9.17 10.87 -15.36
CA ALA A 355 -9.25 9.95 -14.23
C ALA A 355 -8.96 8.52 -14.66
N LYS A 356 -8.22 7.80 -13.82
CA LYS A 356 -8.10 6.34 -13.85
C LYS A 356 -9.18 5.75 -12.97
N HIS A 357 -9.86 4.74 -13.49
CA HIS A 357 -10.89 3.99 -12.77
C HIS A 357 -10.47 2.55 -12.58
N ASN A 358 -10.91 1.99 -11.47
CA ASN A 358 -10.70 0.60 -11.10
C ASN A 358 -11.97 0.11 -10.40
N ASP A 359 -12.87 -0.52 -11.17
CA ASP A 359 -14.15 -1.01 -10.69
C ASP A 359 -14.07 -2.53 -10.51
N ASN A 360 -14.11 -2.98 -9.26
CA ASN A 360 -13.79 -4.35 -8.89
C ASN A 360 -14.94 -5.04 -8.16
N LEU A 361 -15.48 -6.10 -8.77
CA LEU A 361 -16.37 -7.03 -8.09
C LEU A 361 -15.56 -8.21 -7.54
N ASN A 362 -15.59 -8.37 -6.21
CA ASN A 362 -14.95 -9.47 -5.49
C ASN A 362 -16.03 -10.30 -4.78
N LEU A 363 -16.07 -11.60 -5.07
CA LEU A 363 -16.99 -12.57 -4.47
C LEU A 363 -16.17 -13.70 -3.86
N THR A 364 -16.44 -14.05 -2.59
CA THR A 364 -15.74 -15.12 -1.89
C THR A 364 -16.73 -15.99 -1.12
N LEU A 365 -16.56 -17.29 -1.25
CA LEU A 365 -17.22 -18.30 -0.42
C LEU A 365 -16.13 -19.08 0.31
N SER A 366 -16.20 -19.13 1.62
CA SER A 366 -15.31 -19.95 2.45
C SER A 366 -16.11 -20.81 3.41
N SER A 367 -15.65 -22.02 3.66
CA SER A 367 -16.23 -22.88 4.68
C SER A 367 -15.14 -23.60 5.43
N THR A 368 -15.24 -23.63 6.75
CA THR A 368 -14.23 -24.16 7.65
C THR A 368 -14.86 -25.08 8.68
N LEU A 369 -14.39 -26.31 8.76
CA LEU A 369 -14.76 -27.30 9.76
C LEU A 369 -13.66 -27.38 10.82
N THR A 370 -14.02 -27.10 12.06
CA THR A 370 -13.14 -27.29 13.22
C THR A 370 -13.56 -28.55 13.96
N ALA A 371 -12.63 -29.47 14.14
CA ALA A 371 -12.85 -30.74 14.84
C ALA A 371 -11.88 -30.89 16.03
N LYS A 372 -12.40 -31.03 17.23
CA LYS A 372 -11.63 -31.48 18.40
C LYS A 372 -11.42 -32.99 18.32
N VAL A 373 -10.25 -33.41 17.84
CA VAL A 373 -9.92 -34.85 17.63
C VAL A 373 -9.72 -35.53 18.98
N THR A 374 -8.96 -34.88 19.85
CA THR A 374 -8.79 -35.31 21.26
C THR A 374 -8.98 -34.11 22.20
N LYS A 375 -8.82 -34.31 23.49
CA LYS A 375 -8.81 -33.20 24.46
C LYS A 375 -7.69 -32.19 24.18
N ASN A 376 -6.59 -32.69 23.62
CA ASN A 376 -5.36 -31.91 23.41
C ASN A 376 -5.03 -31.73 21.94
N SER A 377 -5.92 -32.04 21.00
CA SER A 377 -5.67 -31.87 19.58
C SER A 377 -6.90 -31.43 18.80
N LYS A 378 -6.65 -30.60 17.79
CA LYS A 378 -7.65 -29.97 16.95
C LYS A 378 -7.23 -30.08 15.49
N LEU A 379 -8.16 -30.47 14.64
CA LEU A 379 -8.07 -30.41 13.19
C LEU A 379 -8.99 -29.32 12.67
N VAL A 380 -8.48 -28.46 11.84
CA VAL A 380 -9.25 -27.45 11.12
C VAL A 380 -9.03 -27.65 9.64
N SER A 381 -10.10 -27.75 8.87
CA SER A 381 -10.01 -27.93 7.41
C SER A 381 -11.03 -27.02 6.74
N GLY A 382 -10.65 -26.45 5.61
CA GLY A 382 -11.53 -25.53 4.91
C GLY A 382 -11.32 -25.51 3.41
N PHE A 383 -12.29 -24.93 2.74
CA PHE A 383 -12.17 -24.57 1.33
C PHE A 383 -12.50 -23.09 1.14
N ILE A 384 -11.90 -22.53 0.09
CA ILE A 384 -12.13 -21.16 -0.36
C ILE A 384 -12.38 -21.21 -1.86
N PHE A 385 -13.46 -20.57 -2.30
CA PHE A 385 -13.70 -20.25 -3.69
C PHE A 385 -13.84 -18.73 -3.80
N ALA A 386 -13.05 -18.11 -4.67
CA ALA A 386 -13.07 -16.67 -4.87
C ALA A 386 -13.04 -16.29 -6.34
N SER A 387 -13.77 -15.24 -6.69
CA SER A 387 -13.83 -14.66 -8.03
C SER A 387 -13.67 -13.16 -7.96
N ASN A 388 -12.80 -12.62 -8.80
CA ASN A 388 -12.52 -11.19 -8.93
C ASN A 388 -12.68 -10.77 -10.37
N SER A 389 -13.38 -9.68 -10.61
CA SER A 389 -13.57 -9.08 -11.93
C SER A 389 -13.32 -7.59 -11.83
N ASN A 390 -12.17 -7.15 -12.29
CA ASN A 390 -11.65 -5.79 -12.11
C ASN A 390 -11.56 -5.08 -13.46
N ARG A 391 -12.35 -4.03 -13.66
CA ARG A 391 -12.36 -3.23 -14.88
C ARG A 391 -11.52 -1.99 -14.71
N HIS A 392 -10.55 -1.83 -15.58
CA HIS A 392 -9.66 -0.69 -15.67
C HIS A 392 -10.00 0.15 -16.89
N TYR A 393 -10.27 1.43 -16.69
CA TYR A 393 -10.53 2.36 -17.78
C TYR A 393 -10.13 3.79 -17.40
N GLN A 394 -10.06 4.65 -18.39
CA GLN A 394 -9.72 6.05 -18.23
C GLN A 394 -10.84 6.93 -18.77
N THR A 395 -11.13 8.05 -18.11
CA THR A 395 -12.12 9.05 -18.54
C THR A 395 -11.49 10.42 -18.64
N LEU A 396 -12.06 11.23 -19.53
CA LEU A 396 -11.80 12.68 -19.59
C LEU A 396 -12.71 13.37 -18.59
N GLU A 397 -12.15 14.02 -17.56
CA GLU A 397 -12.94 14.62 -16.48
C GLU A 397 -13.24 16.11 -16.70
N ASP A 398 -12.25 16.87 -17.23
CA ASP A 398 -12.38 18.32 -17.41
C ASP A 398 -11.41 18.77 -18.51
N MET A 399 -11.93 19.43 -19.52
CA MET A 399 -11.15 19.98 -20.64
C MET A 399 -10.54 21.36 -20.35
N LEU A 400 -10.70 21.89 -19.12
CA LEU A 400 -10.14 23.17 -18.67
C LEU A 400 -10.40 24.31 -19.68
N GLY A 401 -11.64 24.41 -20.19
CA GLY A 401 -12.03 25.42 -21.19
C GLY A 401 -11.73 25.05 -22.64
N GLY A 402 -11.19 23.87 -22.91
CA GLY A 402 -11.04 23.32 -24.26
C GLY A 402 -12.37 22.85 -24.85
N SER A 403 -12.40 22.60 -26.17
CA SER A 403 -13.64 22.21 -26.86
C SER A 403 -13.51 20.99 -27.76
N LEU A 404 -12.32 20.55 -28.04
CA LEU A 404 -12.03 19.45 -28.95
C LEU A 404 -11.02 18.48 -28.33
N PHE A 405 -11.38 17.19 -28.31
CA PHE A 405 -10.49 16.13 -27.85
C PHE A 405 -10.83 14.82 -28.61
N HIS A 406 -9.82 14.13 -29.13
CA HIS A 406 -9.99 12.84 -29.78
C HIS A 406 -9.28 11.70 -29.08
N ASN A 407 -9.80 10.49 -29.26
CA ASN A 407 -9.20 9.27 -28.68
C ASN A 407 -7.98 8.79 -29.49
N ILE A 408 -6.90 9.59 -29.46
CA ILE A 408 -5.68 9.38 -30.22
C ILE A 408 -4.47 9.30 -29.28
N ASN A 409 -3.54 8.42 -29.60
CA ASN A 409 -2.26 8.33 -28.91
C ASN A 409 -1.30 9.44 -29.40
N ASN A 410 -1.24 10.53 -28.67
CA ASN A 410 -0.44 11.69 -29.03
C ASN A 410 1.09 11.42 -29.01
N TYR A 411 1.54 10.46 -28.23
CA TYR A 411 2.94 10.02 -28.28
C TYR A 411 3.25 9.33 -29.61
N ALA A 412 2.29 8.56 -30.14
CA ALA A 412 2.43 7.91 -31.44
C ALA A 412 2.42 8.92 -32.60
N LEU A 413 1.70 10.04 -32.50
CA LEU A 413 1.75 11.13 -33.49
C LEU A 413 3.16 11.74 -33.65
N GLY A 414 4.03 11.61 -32.67
CA GLY A 414 5.42 12.02 -32.79
C GLY A 414 6.27 11.13 -33.73
N LYS A 415 5.79 9.91 -34.01
CA LYS A 415 6.48 8.91 -34.85
C LYS A 415 5.72 8.56 -36.14
N TYR A 416 4.39 8.61 -36.10
CA TYR A 416 3.52 8.13 -37.19
C TYR A 416 2.53 9.20 -37.64
N PRO A 417 2.14 9.25 -38.93
CA PRO A 417 1.09 10.15 -39.38
C PRO A 417 -0.26 9.76 -38.80
N ILE A 418 -1.19 10.71 -38.72
CA ILE A 418 -2.52 10.51 -38.14
C ILE A 418 -3.34 9.39 -38.81
N SER A 419 -3.04 9.09 -40.08
CA SER A 419 -3.66 7.99 -40.82
C SER A 419 -3.14 6.61 -40.47
N ASP A 420 -2.06 6.52 -39.68
CA ASP A 420 -1.49 5.24 -39.26
C ASP A 420 -2.34 4.61 -38.17
N PRO A 421 -2.75 3.33 -38.32
CA PRO A 421 -3.54 2.65 -37.28
C PRO A 421 -2.95 2.73 -35.86
N ARG A 422 -1.63 2.77 -35.75
CA ARG A 422 -0.91 2.79 -34.46
C ARG A 422 -1.17 4.03 -33.61
N VAL A 423 -1.66 5.12 -34.22
CA VAL A 423 -2.06 6.32 -33.46
C VAL A 423 -3.44 6.17 -32.79
N GLN A 424 -4.22 5.14 -33.13
CA GLN A 424 -5.56 4.93 -32.61
C GLN A 424 -5.54 4.10 -31.32
N TYR A 425 -6.15 4.60 -30.26
CA TYR A 425 -6.41 3.79 -29.07
C TYR A 425 -7.53 2.76 -29.29
N ASP A 426 -8.46 3.01 -30.23
CA ASP A 426 -9.52 2.08 -30.58
C ASP A 426 -9.79 2.08 -32.11
N LEU A 427 -9.33 1.06 -32.78
CA LEU A 427 -9.58 0.85 -34.23
C LEU A 427 -11.04 0.54 -34.55
N ASN A 428 -11.86 0.14 -33.58
CA ASN A 428 -13.29 -0.05 -33.79
C ASN A 428 -14.03 1.30 -33.87
N ARG A 429 -13.42 2.37 -33.35
CA ARG A 429 -13.95 3.74 -33.39
C ARG A 429 -12.79 4.73 -33.65
N PRO A 430 -12.21 4.72 -34.84
CA PRO A 430 -11.07 5.57 -35.15
C PRO A 430 -11.44 7.07 -35.11
N ASN A 431 -10.52 7.88 -34.62
CA ASN A 431 -10.68 9.32 -34.45
C ASN A 431 -11.96 9.71 -33.67
N ALA A 432 -12.38 8.88 -32.74
CA ALA A 432 -13.58 9.14 -31.97
C ALA A 432 -13.44 10.43 -31.14
N PRO A 433 -14.39 11.39 -31.26
CA PRO A 433 -14.43 12.53 -30.35
C PRO A 433 -14.73 12.04 -28.93
N VAL A 434 -14.15 12.71 -27.95
CA VAL A 434 -14.28 12.39 -26.52
C VAL A 434 -14.77 13.63 -25.80
N ASN A 435 -15.89 13.51 -25.10
CA ASN A 435 -16.45 14.55 -24.26
C ASN A 435 -16.07 14.29 -22.79
N GLU A 436 -16.32 15.26 -21.93
CA GLU A 436 -16.15 15.09 -20.49
C GLU A 436 -17.05 13.94 -19.99
N GLY A 437 -16.46 13.01 -19.22
CA GLY A 437 -17.09 11.80 -18.75
C GLY A 437 -16.92 10.58 -19.67
N ASP A 438 -16.53 10.76 -20.94
CA ASP A 438 -16.31 9.68 -21.87
C ASP A 438 -15.01 8.93 -21.61
N LYS A 439 -14.99 7.65 -22.00
CA LYS A 439 -13.79 6.79 -21.93
C LYS A 439 -12.85 7.05 -23.10
N PHE A 440 -11.56 7.06 -22.81
CA PHE A 440 -10.50 7.14 -23.82
C PHE A 440 -9.22 6.41 -23.35
N GLY A 441 -8.28 6.22 -24.26
CA GLY A 441 -6.98 5.62 -23.96
C GLY A 441 -7.06 4.11 -23.82
N TYR A 442 -7.65 3.60 -22.77
CA TYR A 442 -7.82 2.16 -22.54
C TYR A 442 -9.13 1.84 -21.80
N ASP A 443 -9.64 0.64 -22.07
CA ASP A 443 -10.72 0.00 -21.31
C ASP A 443 -10.53 -1.51 -21.40
N TYR A 444 -10.22 -2.16 -20.27
CA TYR A 444 -10.05 -3.60 -20.17
C TYR A 444 -10.48 -4.13 -18.82
N LYS A 445 -10.61 -5.43 -18.71
CA LYS A 445 -10.97 -6.14 -17.49
C LYS A 445 -9.98 -7.27 -17.24
N ILE A 446 -9.58 -7.45 -15.97
CA ILE A 446 -8.84 -8.62 -15.51
C ILE A 446 -9.77 -9.46 -14.65
N GLU A 447 -9.84 -10.74 -14.94
CA GLU A 447 -10.62 -11.73 -14.21
C GLU A 447 -9.70 -12.75 -13.56
N VAL A 448 -9.92 -12.99 -12.27
CA VAL A 448 -9.17 -13.98 -11.49
C VAL A 448 -10.17 -14.88 -10.77
N MET A 449 -9.98 -16.18 -10.87
CA MET A 449 -10.76 -17.19 -10.16
C MET A 449 -9.83 -18.10 -9.39
N LYS A 450 -10.15 -18.38 -8.14
CA LYS A 450 -9.33 -19.19 -7.23
C LYS A 450 -10.18 -20.23 -6.52
N GLY A 451 -9.68 -21.46 -6.48
CA GLY A 451 -10.17 -22.52 -5.62
C GLY A 451 -9.04 -23.04 -4.75
N LEU A 452 -9.23 -23.14 -3.45
CA LEU A 452 -8.21 -23.55 -2.48
C LEU A 452 -8.80 -24.47 -1.41
N LEU A 453 -8.12 -25.56 -1.13
CA LEU A 453 -8.34 -26.44 0.02
C LEU A 453 -7.19 -26.30 0.98
N TRP A 454 -7.46 -26.31 2.27
CA TRP A 454 -6.43 -26.23 3.30
C TRP A 454 -6.82 -27.03 4.53
N THR A 455 -5.80 -27.41 5.30
CA THR A 455 -5.97 -28.10 6.58
C THR A 455 -4.87 -27.70 7.56
N SER A 456 -5.18 -27.71 8.85
CA SER A 456 -4.24 -27.42 9.93
C SER A 456 -4.54 -28.35 11.11
N TYR A 457 -3.55 -29.05 11.58
CA TYR A 457 -3.60 -29.89 12.77
C TYR A 457 -2.73 -29.31 13.86
N THR A 458 -3.27 -29.15 15.05
CA THR A 458 -2.54 -28.68 16.24
C THR A 458 -2.70 -29.71 17.37
N ALA A 459 -1.62 -30.01 18.07
CA ALA A 459 -1.64 -30.94 19.19
C ALA A 459 -0.71 -30.50 20.32
N GLU A 460 -1.16 -30.74 21.54
CA GLU A 460 -0.37 -30.59 22.77
C GLU A 460 0.04 -31.98 23.27
N LEU A 461 1.35 -32.22 23.28
CA LEU A 461 1.96 -33.52 23.62
C LEU A 461 2.91 -33.32 24.81
N GLY A 462 2.34 -33.27 26.00
CA GLY A 462 3.08 -33.04 27.24
C GLY A 462 3.65 -31.61 27.26
N ARG A 463 4.97 -31.44 27.13
CA ARG A 463 5.66 -30.14 27.04
C ARG A 463 5.79 -29.60 25.62
N PHE A 464 5.32 -30.33 24.63
CA PHE A 464 5.41 -29.96 23.24
C PHE A 464 4.06 -29.50 22.71
N GLN A 465 4.05 -28.39 21.98
CA GLN A 465 2.95 -28.00 21.10
C GLN A 465 3.41 -28.15 19.66
N THR A 466 2.61 -28.80 18.85
CA THR A 466 2.90 -29.02 17.44
C THR A 466 1.79 -28.46 16.57
N MET A 467 2.17 -27.92 15.42
CA MET A 467 1.27 -27.51 14.37
C MET A 467 1.78 -28.02 13.03
N PHE A 468 0.89 -28.57 12.24
CA PHE A 468 1.13 -28.90 10.83
C PHE A 468 -0.01 -28.37 10.00
N SER A 469 0.30 -27.69 8.92
CA SER A 469 -0.70 -27.14 7.99
C SER A 469 -0.29 -27.39 6.54
N ALA A 470 -1.27 -27.61 5.66
CA ALA A 470 -1.08 -27.79 4.24
C ALA A 470 -2.22 -27.13 3.45
N LYS A 471 -1.92 -26.71 2.22
CA LYS A 471 -2.89 -26.16 1.27
C LYS A 471 -2.60 -26.66 -0.13
N LEU A 472 -3.65 -26.70 -0.97
CA LEU A 472 -3.57 -27.02 -2.39
C LEU A 472 -4.70 -26.33 -3.12
N GLY A 473 -4.40 -25.72 -4.26
CA GLY A 473 -5.39 -24.99 -5.03
C GLY A 473 -4.95 -24.66 -6.44
N GLN A 474 -5.79 -23.91 -7.11
CA GLN A 474 -5.58 -23.44 -8.47
C GLN A 474 -6.14 -22.03 -8.63
N THR A 475 -5.40 -21.19 -9.35
CA THR A 475 -5.82 -19.86 -9.77
C THR A 475 -5.79 -19.76 -11.29
N ASN A 476 -6.86 -19.22 -11.85
CA ASN A 476 -6.98 -18.93 -13.27
C ASN A 476 -7.09 -17.43 -13.45
N MET A 477 -6.39 -16.88 -14.45
CA MET A 477 -6.44 -15.45 -14.74
C MET A 477 -6.52 -15.21 -16.25
N ARG A 478 -7.27 -14.19 -16.66
CA ARG A 478 -7.35 -13.71 -18.03
C ARG A 478 -7.63 -12.22 -18.09
N ARG A 479 -7.31 -11.62 -19.24
CA ARG A 479 -7.67 -10.24 -19.58
C ARG A 479 -8.78 -10.25 -20.65
N HIS A 480 -9.65 -9.23 -20.61
CA HIS A 480 -10.61 -8.93 -21.67
C HIS A 480 -10.48 -7.46 -22.07
N GLY A 481 -10.11 -7.19 -23.32
CA GLY A 481 -10.00 -5.84 -23.87
C GLY A 481 -11.30 -5.37 -24.52
N TYR A 482 -11.73 -4.16 -24.23
CA TYR A 482 -12.92 -3.52 -24.81
C TYR A 482 -12.57 -2.53 -25.94
N MET A 483 -11.30 -2.17 -26.09
CA MET A 483 -10.78 -1.33 -27.16
C MET A 483 -9.80 -2.13 -28.01
N ARG A 484 -9.85 -1.96 -29.33
CA ARG A 484 -8.89 -2.53 -30.27
C ARG A 484 -7.74 -1.57 -30.50
N ASN A 485 -6.70 -1.70 -29.69
CA ASN A 485 -5.57 -0.80 -29.72
C ASN A 485 -4.75 -0.95 -31.01
N GLY A 486 -4.45 0.16 -31.68
CA GLY A 486 -3.72 0.15 -32.95
C GLY A 486 -2.29 -0.35 -32.86
N MET A 487 -1.67 -0.28 -31.68
CA MET A 487 -0.33 -0.85 -31.43
C MET A 487 -0.34 -2.39 -31.37
N ALA A 488 -1.50 -2.99 -31.04
CA ALA A 488 -1.68 -4.42 -30.92
C ALA A 488 -3.06 -4.83 -31.53
N ALA A 489 -3.28 -4.47 -32.78
CA ALA A 489 -4.56 -4.57 -33.44
C ALA A 489 -5.18 -5.98 -33.42
N GLU A 490 -4.35 -7.03 -33.50
CA GLU A 490 -4.79 -8.43 -33.52
C GLU A 490 -4.77 -9.07 -32.10
N ASN A 491 -4.26 -8.38 -31.09
CA ASN A 491 -4.02 -8.94 -29.75
C ASN A 491 -4.40 -8.00 -28.59
N SER A 492 -5.42 -7.17 -28.77
CA SER A 492 -5.86 -6.21 -27.74
C SER A 492 -7.34 -6.28 -27.41
N TYR A 493 -8.16 -6.66 -28.37
CA TYR A 493 -9.61 -6.74 -28.26
C TYR A 493 -10.08 -8.16 -27.90
N GLY A 494 -11.09 -8.28 -27.03
CA GLY A 494 -11.59 -9.58 -26.59
C GLY A 494 -10.71 -10.25 -25.54
N ASN A 495 -10.87 -11.57 -25.40
CA ASN A 495 -10.21 -12.35 -24.36
C ASN A 495 -8.75 -12.69 -24.71
N SER A 496 -7.88 -12.59 -23.73
CA SER A 496 -6.57 -13.25 -23.74
C SER A 496 -6.73 -14.78 -23.64
N GLY A 497 -5.62 -15.51 -23.74
CA GLY A 497 -5.51 -16.86 -23.19
C GLY A 497 -5.81 -16.87 -21.69
N ILE A 498 -5.94 -18.07 -21.12
CA ILE A 498 -6.12 -18.27 -19.67
C ILE A 498 -4.81 -18.81 -19.10
N ALA A 499 -4.19 -18.06 -18.17
CA ALA A 499 -3.13 -18.62 -17.34
C ALA A 499 -3.75 -19.46 -16.22
N ARG A 500 -3.41 -20.75 -16.20
CA ARG A 500 -3.86 -21.72 -15.17
C ARG A 500 -2.64 -22.10 -14.34
N MET A 501 -2.63 -21.71 -13.08
CA MET A 501 -1.47 -21.87 -12.21
C MET A 501 -1.89 -22.56 -10.91
N GLY A 502 -1.07 -23.53 -10.47
CA GLY A 502 -1.28 -24.22 -9.22
C GLY A 502 -0.77 -23.40 -8.04
N GLU A 503 -1.35 -23.62 -6.89
CA GLU A 503 -0.80 -23.13 -5.61
C GLU A 503 -0.86 -24.21 -4.56
N GLY A 504 0.07 -24.19 -3.63
CA GLY A 504 0.10 -25.17 -2.56
C GLY A 504 1.18 -24.87 -1.55
N GLY A 505 1.29 -25.75 -0.58
CA GLY A 505 2.36 -25.65 0.42
C GLY A 505 2.08 -26.48 1.65
N ALA A 506 3.12 -26.59 2.46
CA ALA A 506 3.04 -27.20 3.78
C ALA A 506 3.97 -26.48 4.74
N LYS A 507 3.58 -26.43 6.02
CA LYS A 507 4.40 -25.87 7.08
C LYS A 507 4.16 -26.61 8.39
N GLY A 508 5.15 -26.56 9.25
CA GLY A 508 5.05 -27.12 10.58
C GLY A 508 5.78 -26.27 11.60
N SER A 509 5.33 -26.36 12.84
CA SER A 509 6.06 -25.81 13.99
C SER A 509 6.01 -26.74 15.18
N ILE A 510 7.04 -26.67 15.99
CA ILE A 510 7.14 -27.33 17.28
C ILE A 510 7.58 -26.32 18.33
N SER A 511 6.82 -26.24 19.42
CA SER A 511 7.16 -25.45 20.60
C SER A 511 7.44 -26.37 21.77
N PHE A 512 8.45 -26.02 22.54
CA PHE A 512 8.86 -26.80 23.72
C PHE A 512 8.83 -25.90 24.95
N ASP A 513 8.02 -26.27 25.95
CA ASP A 513 8.01 -25.67 27.28
C ASP A 513 9.12 -26.30 28.13
N ALA A 514 10.22 -25.55 28.30
CA ALA A 514 11.35 -25.98 29.11
C ALA A 514 11.08 -25.87 30.63
N GLY A 515 9.97 -25.26 31.00
CA GLY A 515 9.59 -24.97 32.39
C GLY A 515 10.20 -23.67 32.91
N ARG A 516 9.75 -23.26 34.11
CA ARG A 516 10.17 -22.02 34.76
C ARG A 516 10.00 -20.75 33.90
N GLY A 517 9.01 -20.75 33.00
CA GLY A 517 8.72 -19.65 32.09
C GLY A 517 9.52 -19.60 30.80
N HIS A 518 10.37 -20.59 30.53
CA HIS A 518 11.14 -20.68 29.28
C HIS A 518 10.43 -21.53 28.23
N ALA A 519 10.30 -20.99 27.01
CA ALA A 519 9.76 -21.73 25.89
C ALA A 519 10.58 -21.47 24.62
N PHE A 520 10.69 -22.49 23.77
CA PHE A 520 11.37 -22.44 22.47
C PHE A 520 10.42 -22.88 21.38
N LYS A 521 10.51 -22.27 20.21
CA LYS A 521 9.71 -22.63 19.03
C LYS A 521 10.59 -22.68 17.79
N LEU A 522 10.39 -23.71 16.98
CA LEU A 522 10.96 -23.83 15.64
C LEU A 522 9.83 -24.00 14.64
N GLY A 523 9.85 -23.20 13.57
CA GLY A 523 8.92 -23.29 12.46
C GLY A 523 9.64 -23.37 11.13
N VAL A 524 9.11 -24.18 10.19
CA VAL A 524 9.60 -24.30 8.81
C VAL A 524 8.41 -24.47 7.88
N GLY A 525 8.46 -23.81 6.73
CA GLY A 525 7.42 -23.89 5.71
C GLY A 525 7.96 -23.72 4.31
N TYR A 526 7.24 -24.32 3.38
CA TYR A 526 7.45 -24.15 1.95
C TYR A 526 6.10 -24.06 1.26
N GLU A 527 5.96 -23.04 0.42
CA GLU A 527 4.73 -22.81 -0.34
C GLU A 527 5.06 -22.29 -1.74
N TRP A 528 4.15 -22.49 -2.66
CA TRP A 528 4.17 -21.87 -3.98
C TRP A 528 2.81 -21.27 -4.28
N GLN A 529 2.82 -20.16 -4.99
CA GLN A 529 1.62 -19.43 -5.36
C GLN A 529 1.79 -18.75 -6.72
N PRO A 530 0.72 -18.54 -7.48
CA PRO A 530 0.80 -17.77 -8.71
C PRO A 530 1.22 -16.32 -8.44
N PRO A 531 1.92 -15.68 -9.39
CA PRO A 531 2.13 -14.24 -9.36
C PRO A 531 0.77 -13.52 -9.38
N LYS A 532 0.72 -12.31 -8.85
CA LYS A 532 -0.51 -11.54 -8.87
C LYS A 532 -0.85 -11.10 -10.29
N ALA A 533 -2.14 -11.07 -10.63
CA ALA A 533 -2.59 -10.84 -12.00
C ALA A 533 -2.18 -9.47 -12.56
N ASN A 534 -2.01 -8.45 -11.71
CA ASN A 534 -1.49 -7.14 -12.11
C ASN A 534 -0.03 -7.17 -12.60
N THR A 535 0.75 -8.20 -12.27
CA THR A 535 2.13 -8.39 -12.72
C THR A 535 2.26 -9.47 -13.80
N ALA A 536 1.18 -10.17 -14.12
CA ALA A 536 1.20 -11.31 -15.03
C ALA A 536 1.14 -10.91 -16.51
N PHE A 537 0.71 -9.69 -16.84
CA PHE A 537 0.61 -9.18 -18.21
C PHE A 537 1.73 -8.19 -18.52
N VAL A 538 2.24 -8.22 -19.74
CA VAL A 538 3.34 -7.34 -20.19
C VAL A 538 2.92 -5.88 -20.18
N SER A 539 1.78 -5.57 -20.77
CA SER A 539 1.23 -4.21 -20.89
C SER A 539 -0.30 -4.26 -21.00
N PRO A 540 -1.00 -4.45 -19.87
CA PRO A 540 -2.44 -4.71 -19.89
C PRO A 540 -3.29 -3.56 -20.44
N GLU A 541 -2.77 -2.33 -20.47
CA GLU A 541 -3.44 -1.18 -21.11
C GLU A 541 -3.44 -1.30 -22.64
N ILE A 542 -2.53 -2.09 -23.25
CA ILE A 542 -2.32 -2.17 -24.69
C ILE A 542 -2.70 -3.52 -25.28
N GLN A 543 -2.30 -4.64 -24.65
CA GLN A 543 -2.38 -5.97 -25.27
C GLN A 543 -2.66 -7.10 -24.27
N ASN A 544 -2.91 -8.28 -24.82
CA ASN A 544 -3.36 -9.49 -24.10
C ASN A 544 -2.20 -10.40 -23.65
N ASP A 545 -0.94 -10.08 -23.97
CA ASP A 545 0.18 -10.97 -23.73
C ASP A 545 0.53 -11.08 -22.25
N PHE A 546 0.72 -12.32 -21.82
CA PHE A 546 1.35 -12.60 -20.53
C PHE A 546 2.86 -12.34 -20.58
N VAL A 547 3.43 -12.05 -19.41
CA VAL A 547 4.87 -11.96 -19.22
C VAL A 547 5.51 -13.28 -19.67
N ARG A 548 6.60 -13.17 -20.43
CA ARG A 548 7.37 -14.34 -20.86
C ARG A 548 7.91 -15.07 -19.63
N ASP A 549 7.86 -16.39 -19.67
CA ASP A 549 8.34 -17.25 -18.58
C ASP A 549 7.65 -16.94 -17.23
N LEU A 550 6.31 -16.75 -17.26
CA LEU A 550 5.49 -16.58 -16.06
C LEU A 550 5.46 -17.88 -15.27
N HIS A 551 5.99 -17.85 -14.04
CA HIS A 551 6.10 -18.99 -13.14
C HIS A 551 5.43 -18.73 -11.80
N ASP A 552 5.10 -19.77 -11.07
CA ASP A 552 4.69 -19.70 -9.67
C ASP A 552 5.83 -19.15 -8.81
N GLU A 553 5.52 -18.29 -7.87
CA GLU A 553 6.44 -17.82 -6.84
C GLU A 553 6.63 -18.93 -5.80
N HIS A 554 7.87 -19.31 -5.49
CA HIS A 554 8.22 -20.28 -4.49
C HIS A 554 8.76 -19.60 -3.23
N ILE A 555 8.24 -19.98 -2.07
CA ILE A 555 8.51 -19.31 -0.80
C ILE A 555 8.97 -20.36 0.22
N PHE A 556 10.21 -20.25 0.65
CA PHE A 556 10.73 -20.94 1.82
C PHE A 556 10.73 -20.00 3.02
N SER A 557 10.28 -20.45 4.18
CA SER A 557 10.30 -19.67 5.42
C SER A 557 10.70 -20.52 6.62
N SER A 558 11.44 -19.94 7.55
CA SER A 558 11.83 -20.56 8.80
C SER A 558 11.93 -19.55 9.93
N GLU A 559 11.69 -19.98 11.15
CA GLU A 559 11.73 -19.16 12.35
C GLU A 559 12.21 -19.98 13.55
N PHE A 560 13.07 -19.38 14.34
CA PHE A 560 13.38 -19.84 15.69
C PHE A 560 13.00 -18.75 16.68
N ALA A 561 12.21 -19.09 17.71
CA ALA A 561 11.76 -18.17 18.73
C ALA A 561 12.10 -18.69 20.13
N TYR A 562 12.52 -17.79 20.99
CA TYR A 562 12.65 -18.01 22.42
C TYR A 562 11.76 -17.05 23.18
N GLN A 563 11.05 -17.54 24.17
CA GLN A 563 10.20 -16.75 25.07
C GLN A 563 10.57 -17.03 26.52
N TYR A 564 10.52 -15.97 27.32
CA TYR A 564 10.65 -16.06 28.76
C TYR A 564 9.54 -15.23 29.42
N GLN A 565 8.85 -15.82 30.39
CA GLN A 565 7.80 -15.14 31.11
C GLN A 565 7.84 -15.49 32.60
N ASN A 566 7.82 -14.45 33.42
CA ASN A 566 7.59 -14.58 34.85
C ASN A 566 6.63 -13.48 35.37
N SER A 567 6.51 -13.27 36.66
CA SER A 567 5.54 -12.31 37.26
C SER A 567 5.83 -10.84 36.93
N TRP A 568 7.08 -10.47 36.61
CA TRP A 568 7.50 -9.07 36.40
C TRP A 568 8.14 -8.81 35.04
N MET A 569 8.48 -9.86 34.28
CA MET A 569 9.14 -9.76 32.98
C MET A 569 8.53 -10.69 31.97
N HIS A 570 8.26 -10.20 30.77
CA HIS A 570 7.99 -10.97 29.59
C HIS A 570 8.98 -10.57 28.49
N ALA A 571 9.68 -11.55 27.92
CA ALA A 571 10.68 -11.36 26.88
C ALA A 571 10.47 -12.34 25.73
N ASN A 572 10.76 -11.88 24.51
CA ASN A 572 10.88 -12.74 23.34
C ASN A 572 12.07 -12.35 22.47
N LEU A 573 12.66 -13.34 21.84
CA LEU A 573 13.73 -13.22 20.85
C LEU A 573 13.39 -14.13 19.68
N ASN A 574 13.22 -13.59 18.49
CA ASN A 574 12.90 -14.36 17.29
C ASN A 574 13.99 -14.13 16.25
N ALA A 575 14.44 -15.19 15.59
CA ALA A 575 15.28 -15.13 14.41
C ALA A 575 14.54 -15.78 13.23
N TYR A 576 14.55 -15.15 12.07
CA TYR A 576 13.82 -15.63 10.90
C TYR A 576 14.66 -15.56 9.63
N TYR A 577 14.35 -16.45 8.71
CA TYR A 577 14.86 -16.47 7.34
C TYR A 577 13.76 -16.86 6.37
N SER A 578 13.62 -16.11 5.28
CA SER A 578 12.71 -16.42 4.18
C SER A 578 13.39 -16.18 2.84
N ARG A 579 13.14 -17.07 1.89
CA ARG A 579 13.62 -16.97 0.51
C ARG A 579 12.46 -17.10 -0.46
N LEU A 580 12.43 -16.20 -1.43
CA LEU A 580 11.46 -16.18 -2.52
C LEU A 580 12.20 -16.39 -3.84
N ASP A 581 11.70 -17.31 -4.65
CA ASP A 581 12.21 -17.58 -5.99
C ASP A 581 11.09 -17.36 -7.02
N HIS A 582 11.45 -16.97 -8.26
CA HIS A 582 10.55 -16.74 -9.39
C HIS A 582 9.52 -15.61 -9.17
N VAL A 583 9.83 -14.60 -8.35
CA VAL A 583 8.94 -13.45 -8.16
C VAL A 583 8.89 -12.62 -9.43
N THR A 584 7.69 -12.22 -9.84
CA THR A 584 7.46 -11.32 -10.98
C THR A 584 6.99 -9.96 -10.48
N GLU A 585 7.70 -8.91 -10.91
CA GLU A 585 7.34 -7.52 -10.64
C GLU A 585 7.29 -6.73 -11.95
N TRP A 586 6.71 -5.54 -11.94
CA TRP A 586 6.71 -4.64 -13.09
C TRP A 586 6.73 -3.18 -12.65
N GLN A 587 7.18 -2.32 -13.55
CA GLN A 587 7.14 -0.86 -13.40
C GLN A 587 6.68 -0.23 -14.71
N ASN A 588 5.95 0.87 -14.62
CA ASN A 588 5.54 1.70 -15.75
C ASN A 588 6.09 3.11 -15.54
N PHE A 589 6.80 3.66 -16.54
CA PHE A 589 7.37 4.99 -16.47
C PHE A 589 7.54 5.60 -17.87
N TYR A 590 7.73 6.91 -17.92
CA TYR A 590 8.02 7.62 -19.17
C TYR A 590 9.52 7.51 -19.52
N SER A 591 9.82 7.00 -20.70
CA SER A 591 11.17 6.93 -21.25
C SER A 591 11.43 8.09 -22.22
N ASP A 592 12.45 8.89 -21.92
CA ASP A 592 12.88 9.98 -22.82
C ASP A 592 13.51 9.45 -24.10
N MET A 593 14.07 8.24 -24.09
CA MET A 593 14.67 7.62 -25.26
C MET A 593 13.62 7.22 -26.28
N ASP A 594 12.52 6.66 -25.78
CA ASP A 594 11.40 6.18 -26.60
C ASP A 594 10.38 7.28 -26.86
N ASN A 595 10.52 8.39 -26.13
CA ASN A 595 9.56 9.49 -26.11
C ASN A 595 8.12 9.03 -25.83
N SER A 596 7.99 8.00 -24.98
CA SER A 596 6.74 7.32 -24.67
C SER A 596 6.77 6.66 -23.29
N PHE A 597 5.62 6.16 -22.84
CA PHE A 597 5.57 5.26 -21.70
C PHE A 597 6.10 3.87 -22.06
N VAL A 598 6.83 3.28 -21.12
CA VAL A 598 7.34 1.92 -21.22
C VAL A 598 6.87 1.09 -20.03
N TYR A 599 6.61 -0.19 -20.31
CA TYR A 599 6.30 -1.20 -19.31
C TYR A 599 7.51 -2.10 -19.12
N PHE A 600 8.00 -2.16 -17.91
CA PHE A 600 9.21 -2.88 -17.55
C PHE A 600 8.83 -4.10 -16.71
N SER A 601 8.95 -5.30 -17.28
CA SER A 601 8.68 -6.56 -16.57
C SER A 601 9.98 -7.13 -16.01
N LEU A 602 9.93 -7.53 -14.72
CA LEU A 602 11.04 -8.09 -13.97
C LEU A 602 10.68 -9.53 -13.53
N PRO A 603 10.74 -10.52 -14.41
CA PRO A 603 10.41 -11.91 -14.10
C PRO A 603 11.58 -12.63 -13.43
N GLY A 604 11.26 -13.65 -12.63
CA GLY A 604 12.27 -14.57 -12.07
C GLY A 604 13.16 -13.97 -11.00
N LEU A 605 12.71 -12.94 -10.30
CA LEU A 605 13.43 -12.37 -9.16
C LEU A 605 13.63 -13.41 -8.07
N GLN A 606 14.83 -13.40 -7.47
CA GLN A 606 15.15 -14.13 -6.25
C GLN A 606 15.40 -13.15 -5.12
N LYS A 607 14.70 -13.34 -4.02
CA LYS A 607 14.78 -12.43 -2.85
C LYS A 607 15.03 -13.22 -1.58
N GLU A 608 15.74 -12.63 -0.63
CA GLU A 608 15.85 -13.16 0.73
C GLU A 608 15.54 -12.09 1.76
N TYR A 609 15.02 -12.55 2.90
CA TYR A 609 14.65 -11.72 4.05
C TYR A 609 15.12 -12.42 5.31
N TYR A 610 15.83 -11.73 6.18
CA TYR A 610 16.28 -12.29 7.44
C TYR A 610 16.45 -11.21 8.51
N GLY A 611 16.38 -11.62 9.75
CA GLY A 611 16.55 -10.69 10.86
C GLY A 611 16.31 -11.32 12.22
N VAL A 612 16.48 -10.46 13.23
CA VAL A 612 16.26 -10.79 14.63
C VAL A 612 15.30 -9.73 15.23
N GLU A 613 14.30 -10.20 15.95
CA GLU A 613 13.28 -9.40 16.64
C GLU A 613 13.41 -9.62 18.15
N LEU A 614 13.44 -8.52 18.91
CA LEU A 614 13.49 -8.53 20.37
C LEU A 614 12.31 -7.78 20.96
N GLY A 615 11.67 -8.37 21.95
CA GLY A 615 10.64 -7.71 22.75
C GLY A 615 10.87 -7.97 24.23
N LEU A 616 10.81 -6.90 25.02
CA LEU A 616 10.95 -6.92 26.49
C LEU A 616 9.83 -6.09 27.10
N ASP A 617 9.11 -6.63 28.07
CA ASP A 617 8.10 -5.95 28.87
C ASP A 617 8.38 -6.19 30.34
N PHE A 618 8.63 -5.11 31.08
CA PHE A 618 8.94 -5.12 32.49
C PHE A 618 7.83 -4.41 33.29
N LYS A 619 7.24 -5.11 34.23
CA LYS A 619 6.38 -4.51 35.26
C LYS A 619 7.23 -3.95 36.38
N LEU A 620 7.57 -2.66 36.30
CA LEU A 620 8.39 -2.00 37.32
C LEU A 620 7.64 -1.84 38.64
N THR A 621 6.34 -1.53 38.54
CA THR A 621 5.41 -1.46 39.67
C THR A 621 4.01 -1.89 39.23
N SER A 622 3.03 -1.88 40.12
CA SER A 622 1.63 -2.14 39.77
C SER A 622 1.00 -1.10 38.83
N PHE A 623 1.62 0.05 38.65
CA PHE A 623 1.13 1.17 37.84
C PHE A 623 2.14 1.65 36.79
N LEU A 624 3.37 1.12 36.77
CA LEU A 624 4.42 1.55 35.85
C LEU A 624 5.02 0.36 35.10
N ASN A 625 4.96 0.39 33.78
CA ASN A 625 5.56 -0.60 32.88
C ASN A 625 6.62 0.06 32.01
N PHE A 626 7.71 -0.67 31.76
CA PHE A 626 8.74 -0.31 30.77
C PHE A 626 8.77 -1.38 29.68
N LYS A 627 8.80 -0.94 28.41
CA LYS A 627 8.92 -1.82 27.25
C LYS A 627 10.09 -1.41 26.39
N ALA A 628 10.79 -2.41 25.86
CA ALA A 628 11.80 -2.22 24.83
C ALA A 628 11.57 -3.22 23.71
N ILE A 629 11.42 -2.73 22.49
CA ILE A 629 11.25 -3.60 21.29
C ILE A 629 12.18 -3.15 20.18
N GLY A 630 12.56 -4.06 19.31
CA GLY A 630 13.34 -3.71 18.15
C GLY A 630 13.56 -4.87 17.18
N THR A 631 13.97 -4.52 15.97
CA THR A 631 14.44 -5.48 14.98
C THR A 631 15.68 -4.97 14.28
N LEU A 632 16.59 -5.89 14.01
CA LEU A 632 17.69 -5.74 13.07
C LEU A 632 17.44 -6.69 11.93
N SER A 633 17.27 -6.17 10.73
CA SER A 633 16.89 -6.97 9.57
C SER A 633 17.62 -6.56 8.30
N ASP A 634 17.64 -7.45 7.33
CA ASP A 634 18.02 -7.15 5.95
C ASP A 634 17.14 -7.95 4.98
N ASN A 635 17.07 -7.46 3.76
CA ASN A 635 16.51 -8.16 2.61
C ASN A 635 17.27 -7.72 1.37
N ARG A 636 17.29 -8.57 0.34
CA ARG A 636 17.96 -8.22 -0.92
C ARG A 636 17.53 -9.13 -2.07
N ILE A 637 17.67 -8.59 -3.26
CA ILE A 637 17.63 -9.38 -4.50
C ILE A 637 18.96 -10.11 -4.65
N LEU A 638 18.90 -11.41 -5.00
CA LEU A 638 20.06 -12.30 -4.97
C LEU A 638 20.82 -12.36 -6.30
N LYS A 639 20.18 -12.06 -7.42
CA LYS A 639 20.79 -12.12 -8.76
C LYS A 639 20.31 -11.02 -9.67
N ASP A 640 21.12 -10.73 -10.69
CA ASP A 640 20.73 -9.93 -11.83
C ASP A 640 19.81 -10.74 -12.74
N ILE A 641 18.94 -10.06 -13.51
CA ILE A 641 17.94 -10.73 -14.35
C ILE A 641 17.85 -10.09 -15.72
N GLU A 642 17.38 -10.85 -16.70
CA GLU A 642 16.87 -10.31 -17.94
C GLU A 642 15.51 -9.66 -17.71
N THR A 643 15.33 -8.43 -18.17
CA THR A 643 14.08 -7.68 -18.08
C THR A 643 13.53 -7.41 -19.46
N THR A 644 12.21 -7.38 -19.57
CA THR A 644 11.54 -7.05 -20.83
C THR A 644 10.93 -5.67 -20.75
N ARG A 645 11.31 -4.81 -21.70
CA ARG A 645 10.72 -3.48 -21.89
C ARG A 645 9.75 -3.53 -23.07
N SER A 646 8.50 -3.14 -22.83
CA SER A 646 7.48 -2.96 -23.86
C SER A 646 7.21 -1.47 -24.05
N GLU A 647 7.38 -1.00 -25.27
CA GLU A 647 7.15 0.41 -25.65
C GLU A 647 5.70 0.66 -26.02
N SER A 648 5.09 1.71 -25.46
CA SER A 648 3.69 2.05 -25.73
C SER A 648 3.46 2.73 -27.10
N VAL A 649 4.51 3.03 -27.85
CA VAL A 649 4.44 3.71 -29.16
C VAL A 649 4.80 2.80 -30.31
N THR A 650 5.71 1.86 -30.14
CA THR A 650 6.10 0.91 -31.19
C THR A 650 5.49 -0.47 -30.98
N GLY A 651 5.12 -0.81 -29.74
CA GLY A 651 4.75 -2.16 -29.34
C GLY A 651 5.94 -3.12 -29.25
N ASP A 652 7.16 -2.62 -29.46
CA ASP A 652 8.36 -3.44 -29.47
C ASP A 652 8.66 -3.99 -28.09
N LEU A 653 9.10 -5.24 -28.05
CA LEU A 653 9.58 -5.93 -26.87
C LEU A 653 11.09 -6.03 -26.93
N ASN A 654 11.78 -5.30 -26.05
CA ASN A 654 13.23 -5.34 -25.93
C ASN A 654 13.62 -6.01 -24.62
N THR A 655 14.51 -6.98 -24.70
CA THR A 655 15.03 -7.70 -23.53
C THR A 655 16.49 -7.39 -23.32
N GLU A 656 16.86 -7.01 -22.11
CA GLU A 656 18.25 -6.74 -21.74
C GLU A 656 18.55 -7.15 -20.29
N MET A 657 19.83 -7.40 -20.00
CA MET A 657 20.30 -7.65 -18.65
C MET A 657 20.13 -6.40 -17.77
N THR A 658 19.59 -6.60 -16.58
CA THR A 658 19.42 -5.54 -15.59
C THR A 658 20.10 -5.93 -14.28
N TYR A 659 21.03 -5.08 -13.84
CA TYR A 659 21.94 -5.33 -12.71
C TYR A 659 21.29 -4.83 -11.39
N ILE A 660 20.44 -5.65 -10.82
CA ILE A 660 19.64 -5.31 -9.61
C ILE A 660 19.98 -6.17 -8.39
N LYS A 661 21.01 -7.02 -8.50
CA LYS A 661 21.52 -7.77 -7.37
C LYS A 661 21.86 -6.83 -6.21
N GLY A 662 21.41 -7.16 -5.01
CA GLY A 662 21.64 -6.36 -3.81
C GLY A 662 20.61 -5.24 -3.58
N MET A 663 19.65 -4.99 -4.50
CA MET A 663 18.55 -4.06 -4.26
C MET A 663 17.66 -4.55 -3.12
N ARG A 664 17.11 -3.61 -2.34
CA ARG A 664 16.32 -3.86 -1.14
C ARG A 664 14.90 -3.37 -1.30
N GLU A 665 14.00 -3.96 -0.52
CA GLU A 665 12.63 -3.47 -0.39
C GLU A 665 12.62 -2.01 0.10
N SER A 666 11.69 -1.25 -0.43
CA SER A 666 11.56 0.19 -0.18
C SER A 666 10.39 0.52 0.74
N GLY A 667 10.36 1.75 1.24
CA GLY A 667 9.21 2.32 1.96
C GLY A 667 8.96 1.72 3.35
N THR A 668 9.95 1.04 3.92
CA THR A 668 9.93 0.57 5.32
C THR A 668 11.35 0.60 5.88
N PRO A 669 11.56 1.02 7.14
CA PRO A 669 12.87 0.93 7.76
C PRO A 669 13.23 -0.54 8.03
N LEU A 670 14.48 -0.92 7.80
CA LEU A 670 14.97 -2.27 8.07
C LEU A 670 15.36 -2.46 9.53
N ASN A 671 15.88 -1.40 10.17
CA ASN A 671 16.21 -1.40 11.57
C ASN A 671 15.27 -0.43 12.30
N VAL A 672 14.57 -0.93 13.31
CA VAL A 672 13.70 -0.13 14.17
C VAL A 672 13.87 -0.53 15.62
N GLY A 673 13.68 0.44 16.49
CA GLY A 673 13.67 0.22 17.94
C GLY A 673 12.76 1.19 18.66
N SER A 674 12.22 0.80 19.79
CA SER A 674 11.40 1.64 20.65
C SER A 674 11.67 1.35 22.12
N LEU A 675 11.77 2.42 22.89
CA LEU A 675 11.79 2.41 24.35
C LEU A 675 10.53 3.10 24.85
N GLY A 676 9.71 2.41 25.61
CA GLY A 676 8.41 2.90 26.05
C GLY A 676 8.24 2.86 27.56
N LEU A 677 7.61 3.89 28.10
CA LEU A 677 7.20 3.95 29.51
C LEU A 677 5.68 4.19 29.56
N SER A 678 4.99 3.36 30.30
CA SER A 678 3.52 3.42 30.47
C SER A 678 3.14 3.50 31.93
N TYR A 679 2.37 4.52 32.29
CA TYR A 679 1.84 4.74 33.64
C TYR A 679 0.31 4.64 33.65
N HIS A 680 -0.25 3.92 34.65
CA HIS A 680 -1.68 3.85 34.81
C HIS A 680 -2.06 3.76 36.28
N ALA A 681 -2.69 4.79 36.77
CA ALA A 681 -3.27 4.83 38.10
C ALA A 681 -4.41 5.86 38.17
N GLY A 682 -5.39 5.60 39.03
CA GLY A 682 -6.45 6.54 39.31
C GLY A 682 -7.26 7.02 38.10
N GLY A 683 -7.37 6.19 37.04
CA GLY A 683 -8.00 6.55 35.77
C GLY A 683 -7.15 7.39 34.83
N TRP A 684 -5.91 7.67 35.16
CA TRP A 684 -4.92 8.25 34.26
C TRP A 684 -4.20 7.17 33.45
N PHE A 685 -3.87 7.50 32.21
CA PHE A 685 -3.05 6.71 31.30
C PHE A 685 -2.04 7.66 30.66
N ILE A 686 -0.77 7.38 30.81
CA ILE A 686 0.31 8.18 30.21
C ILE A 686 1.28 7.21 29.55
N ASP A 687 1.50 7.41 28.28
CA ASP A 687 2.48 6.64 27.50
C ASP A 687 3.49 7.61 26.87
N LEU A 688 4.77 7.24 26.93
CA LEU A 688 5.86 7.95 26.26
C LEU A 688 6.71 6.91 25.55
N ASN A 689 6.98 7.09 24.25
CA ASN A 689 7.76 6.17 23.45
C ASN A 689 8.83 6.94 22.67
N ALA A 690 10.07 6.48 22.75
CA ALA A 690 11.20 6.97 21.94
C ALA A 690 11.50 5.93 20.86
N ASN A 691 11.18 6.25 19.62
CA ASN A 691 11.30 5.38 18.46
C ASN A 691 12.54 5.78 17.64
N TYR A 692 13.30 4.79 17.18
CA TYR A 692 14.45 4.98 16.29
C TYR A 692 14.25 4.20 15.00
N TYR A 693 14.56 4.84 13.85
CA TYR A 693 14.44 4.28 12.52
C TYR A 693 15.73 4.42 11.75
N ASP A 694 16.13 3.37 11.05
CA ASP A 694 17.35 3.39 10.24
C ASP A 694 17.26 2.43 9.03
N ARG A 695 18.20 2.57 8.10
CA ARG A 695 18.29 1.78 6.86
C ARG A 695 17.01 1.80 6.04
N ILE A 696 16.59 3.01 5.65
CA ILE A 696 15.43 3.26 4.81
C ILE A 696 15.91 3.33 3.37
N TYR A 697 15.41 2.43 2.51
CA TYR A 697 15.70 2.41 1.08
C TYR A 697 14.52 2.97 0.30
N LEU A 698 14.83 3.73 -0.78
CA LEU A 698 13.82 4.23 -1.69
C LEU A 698 13.56 3.18 -2.79
N SER A 699 12.40 3.26 -3.45
CA SER A 699 12.11 2.39 -4.58
C SER A 699 13.14 2.62 -5.69
N TYR A 700 13.81 1.56 -6.11
CA TYR A 700 14.82 1.65 -7.17
C TYR A 700 14.16 1.74 -8.54
N ALA A 701 14.85 2.43 -9.48
CA ALA A 701 14.47 2.49 -10.88
C ALA A 701 15.33 1.49 -11.69
N PRO A 702 14.75 0.45 -12.29
CA PRO A 702 15.49 -0.53 -13.08
C PRO A 702 16.27 0.10 -14.25
N ILE A 703 15.77 1.17 -14.85
CA ILE A 703 16.39 1.82 -16.01
C ILE A 703 17.86 2.23 -15.79
N TYR A 704 18.25 2.67 -14.58
CA TYR A 704 19.65 3.02 -14.30
C TYR A 704 20.58 1.82 -14.23
N ARG A 705 20.02 0.62 -14.19
CA ARG A 705 20.72 -0.64 -13.96
C ARG A 705 20.68 -1.56 -15.17
N THR A 706 20.12 -1.08 -16.29
CA THR A 706 20.13 -1.80 -17.57
C THR A 706 21.52 -1.79 -18.17
N LEU A 707 21.84 -2.83 -18.94
CA LEU A 707 23.11 -2.93 -19.64
C LEU A 707 23.37 -1.72 -20.56
N SER A 708 22.33 -1.25 -21.23
CA SER A 708 22.40 -0.10 -22.12
C SER A 708 22.77 1.19 -21.40
N GLU A 709 22.14 1.49 -20.26
CA GLU A 709 22.41 2.71 -19.49
C GLU A 709 23.78 2.65 -18.79
N LEU A 710 24.13 1.50 -18.20
CA LEU A 710 25.44 1.31 -17.56
C LEU A 710 26.60 1.37 -18.56
N SER A 711 26.40 0.89 -19.80
CA SER A 711 27.40 1.01 -20.86
C SER A 711 27.67 2.47 -21.25
N ARG A 712 26.62 3.32 -21.29
CA ARG A 712 26.78 4.78 -21.54
C ARG A 712 27.55 5.49 -20.43
N LEU A 713 27.41 5.01 -19.19
CA LEU A 713 28.14 5.53 -18.03
C LEU A 713 29.58 5.01 -17.95
N ASN A 714 30.02 4.14 -18.86
CA ASN A 714 31.30 3.42 -18.78
C ASN A 714 31.46 2.70 -17.44
N ALA A 715 30.37 2.06 -16.96
CA ALA A 715 30.28 1.44 -15.64
C ALA A 715 31.00 0.08 -15.55
N PHE A 716 31.60 -0.40 -16.63
CA PHE A 716 32.32 -1.68 -16.70
C PHE A 716 33.84 -1.47 -16.82
N ASP A 717 34.59 -2.32 -16.13
CA ASP A 717 36.04 -2.35 -16.24
C ASP A 717 36.48 -2.99 -17.56
N ASN A 718 37.79 -3.01 -17.84
CA ASN A 718 38.36 -3.58 -19.03
C ASN A 718 38.13 -5.12 -19.17
N PHE A 719 37.66 -5.77 -18.13
CA PHE A 719 37.34 -7.20 -18.11
C PHE A 719 35.83 -7.46 -18.19
N GLY A 720 35.01 -6.40 -18.34
CA GLY A 720 33.56 -6.49 -18.41
C GLY A 720 32.87 -6.63 -17.04
N ASN A 721 33.57 -6.43 -15.93
CA ASN A 721 32.95 -6.45 -14.60
C ASN A 721 32.33 -5.10 -14.27
N LEU A 722 31.14 -5.12 -13.69
CA LEU A 722 30.47 -3.92 -13.20
C LEU A 722 31.26 -3.30 -12.03
N MET A 723 31.62 -2.03 -12.16
CA MET A 723 32.35 -1.30 -11.15
C MET A 723 31.42 -0.90 -9.98
N PRO A 724 31.90 -0.88 -8.73
CA PRO A 724 31.12 -0.47 -7.56
C PRO A 724 30.58 0.95 -7.67
N GLY A 725 29.40 1.20 -7.08
CA GLY A 725 28.79 2.52 -6.97
C GLY A 725 27.85 2.93 -8.11
N TYR A 726 27.88 2.24 -9.26
CA TYR A 726 27.01 2.57 -10.40
C TYR A 726 25.56 2.07 -10.22
N THR A 727 25.34 1.07 -9.38
CA THR A 727 24.01 0.50 -9.13
C THR A 727 23.48 0.77 -7.72
N ASP A 728 24.10 1.67 -6.98
CA ASP A 728 23.69 1.98 -5.61
C ASP A 728 22.24 2.45 -5.55
N GLN A 729 21.48 1.90 -4.61
CA GLN A 729 20.10 2.27 -4.37
C GLN A 729 20.02 3.52 -3.49
N ALA A 730 19.14 4.45 -3.85
CA ALA A 730 18.90 5.65 -3.08
C ALA A 730 18.36 5.33 -1.66
N LYS A 731 18.82 6.12 -0.67
CA LYS A 731 18.48 5.94 0.74
C LYS A 731 17.81 7.18 1.31
N GLY A 732 16.95 6.96 2.31
CA GLY A 732 16.38 8.00 3.15
C GLY A 732 17.10 8.12 4.47
N HIS A 733 17.00 9.29 5.09
CA HIS A 733 17.47 9.53 6.45
C HIS A 733 16.53 8.90 7.47
N GLY A 734 17.09 8.17 8.43
CA GLY A 734 16.42 7.73 9.63
C GLY A 734 16.57 8.76 10.78
N GLY A 735 16.26 8.34 11.99
CA GLY A 735 16.43 9.16 13.18
C GLY A 735 15.48 8.82 14.31
N TRP A 736 15.53 9.64 15.36
CA TRP A 736 14.68 9.52 16.54
C TRP A 736 13.36 10.27 16.38
N MET A 737 12.28 9.64 16.84
CA MET A 737 10.96 10.24 16.96
C MET A 737 10.38 9.89 18.33
N VAL A 738 9.91 10.88 19.06
CA VAL A 738 9.30 10.69 20.38
C VAL A 738 7.81 10.94 20.26
N ASP A 739 7.01 9.96 20.71
CA ASP A 739 5.57 10.01 20.73
C ASP A 739 5.07 9.91 22.16
N GLY A 740 3.94 10.57 22.46
CA GLY A 740 3.36 10.51 23.78
C GLY A 740 1.84 10.57 23.74
N SER A 741 1.22 9.97 24.74
CA SER A 741 -0.21 10.11 24.97
C SER A 741 -0.52 10.32 26.46
N ILE A 742 -1.53 11.11 26.74
CA ILE A 742 -2.11 11.29 28.06
C ILE A 742 -3.63 11.15 27.97
N GLY A 743 -4.20 10.33 28.84
CA GLY A 743 -5.63 10.13 28.90
C GLY A 743 -6.15 10.09 30.34
N LYS A 744 -7.41 10.47 30.48
CA LYS A 744 -8.15 10.41 31.76
C LYS A 744 -9.50 9.80 31.51
N SER A 745 -9.81 8.76 32.29
CA SER A 745 -11.14 8.15 32.37
C SER A 745 -11.85 8.59 33.64
N VAL A 746 -13.05 9.14 33.50
CA VAL A 746 -13.92 9.57 34.58
C VAL A 746 -15.19 8.71 34.56
N ARG A 747 -15.41 7.96 35.64
CA ARG A 747 -16.64 7.19 35.79
C ARG A 747 -17.78 8.11 36.21
N LEU A 748 -18.88 8.08 35.49
CA LEU A 748 -20.11 8.81 35.77
C LEU A 748 -21.20 7.82 36.24
N LYS A 749 -22.36 8.33 36.75
CA LYS A 749 -23.47 7.52 37.21
C LYS A 749 -24.01 6.54 36.16
N HIS A 750 -24.05 6.97 34.90
CA HIS A 750 -24.59 6.22 33.75
C HIS A 750 -23.60 5.99 32.63
N GLY A 751 -22.29 5.87 32.92
CA GLY A 751 -21.28 5.60 31.89
C GLY A 751 -19.88 6.07 32.27
N SER A 752 -19.04 6.25 31.26
CA SER A 752 -17.69 6.76 31.45
C SER A 752 -17.36 7.82 30.38
N LEU A 753 -16.76 8.91 30.83
CA LEU A 753 -16.22 9.97 29.99
C LEU A 753 -14.70 9.81 29.93
N ASN A 754 -14.15 9.79 28.70
CA ASN A 754 -12.73 9.63 28.50
C ASN A 754 -12.18 10.78 27.68
N PHE A 755 -11.07 11.33 28.14
CA PHE A 755 -10.27 12.33 27.44
C PHE A 755 -8.96 11.69 27.03
N ASN A 756 -8.51 11.95 25.81
CA ASN A 756 -7.24 11.45 25.33
C ASN A 756 -6.57 12.51 24.43
N LEU A 757 -5.34 12.86 24.77
CA LEU A 757 -4.45 13.68 23.94
C LEU A 757 -3.30 12.78 23.50
N MET A 758 -3.09 12.67 22.21
CA MET A 758 -1.95 11.98 21.62
C MET A 758 -1.13 12.96 20.79
N ILE A 759 0.17 12.94 20.97
CA ILE A 759 1.12 13.75 20.21
C ILE A 759 2.16 12.82 19.60
N THR A 760 2.31 12.90 18.29
CA THR A 760 3.32 12.17 17.53
C THR A 760 4.44 13.14 17.15
N ASN A 761 5.68 12.65 17.21
CA ASN A 761 6.87 13.41 16.85
C ASN A 761 7.03 14.71 17.70
N ILE A 762 7.05 14.56 19.02
CA ILE A 762 7.20 15.67 19.98
C ILE A 762 8.47 16.49 19.70
N LEU A 763 9.53 15.84 19.22
CA LEU A 763 10.80 16.48 18.88
C LEU A 763 10.77 17.27 17.57
N ASN A 764 9.66 17.24 16.84
CA ASN A 764 9.48 17.87 15.53
C ASN A 764 10.58 17.50 14.51
N ASN A 765 11.02 16.25 14.51
CA ASN A 765 12.04 15.79 13.57
C ASN A 765 11.43 15.60 12.18
N GLN A 766 11.62 16.57 11.31
CA GLN A 766 11.13 16.58 9.92
C GLN A 766 12.15 16.02 8.92
N LYS A 767 13.30 15.45 9.40
CA LYS A 767 14.35 14.94 8.51
C LYS A 767 14.18 13.47 8.15
N ILE A 768 13.35 12.75 8.90
CA ILE A 768 13.12 11.32 8.66
C ILE A 768 12.33 11.15 7.37
N VAL A 769 12.86 10.34 6.46
CA VAL A 769 12.23 9.99 5.18
C VAL A 769 11.30 8.80 5.39
N SER A 770 10.02 8.98 5.12
CA SER A 770 9.01 7.93 5.24
C SER A 770 8.87 7.04 3.99
N GLY A 771 9.43 7.46 2.87
CA GLY A 771 9.40 6.75 1.60
C GLY A 771 9.87 7.62 0.46
N GLY A 772 9.76 7.10 -0.75
CA GLY A 772 10.14 7.78 -1.98
C GLY A 772 10.66 6.81 -3.03
N TYR A 773 11.09 7.37 -4.14
CA TYR A 773 11.52 6.58 -5.30
C TYR A 773 12.58 7.32 -6.13
N GLU A 774 13.45 6.54 -6.76
CA GLU A 774 14.31 7.02 -7.83
C GLU A 774 13.46 7.39 -9.06
N GLN A 775 13.78 8.47 -9.73
CA GLN A 775 13.05 8.89 -10.93
C GLN A 775 13.41 7.98 -12.10
N SER A 776 12.46 7.28 -12.68
CA SER A 776 12.70 6.33 -13.79
C SER A 776 12.89 7.06 -15.12
N ARG A 777 13.97 7.84 -15.25
CA ARG A 777 14.35 8.59 -16.47
C ARG A 777 15.86 8.55 -16.66
N SER A 778 16.33 8.47 -17.90
CA SER A 778 17.75 8.43 -18.21
C SER A 778 18.46 9.76 -17.91
N ASP A 779 19.70 9.68 -17.47
CA ASP A 779 20.59 10.84 -17.31
C ASP A 779 21.15 11.35 -18.64
N PHE A 780 20.80 10.68 -19.75
CA PHE A 780 21.20 11.05 -21.10
C PHE A 780 20.04 11.60 -21.92
N SER A 781 20.36 12.50 -22.86
CA SER A 781 19.43 12.99 -23.89
C SER A 781 19.80 12.39 -25.24
N GLY A 782 18.83 11.76 -25.93
CA GLY A 782 19.08 11.12 -27.23
C GLY A 782 19.52 9.66 -27.15
N ASN A 783 19.77 9.05 -28.30
CA ASN A 783 20.04 7.62 -28.45
C ASN A 783 21.43 7.37 -29.08
N GLY A 784 22.05 6.25 -28.67
CA GLY A 784 23.31 5.79 -29.25
C GLY A 784 24.41 6.84 -29.19
N ASP A 785 25.18 6.98 -30.29
CA ASP A 785 26.31 7.91 -30.39
C ASP A 785 25.91 9.39 -30.32
N SER A 786 24.63 9.72 -30.53
CA SER A 786 24.10 11.08 -30.39
C SER A 786 23.66 11.42 -28.94
N SER A 787 23.76 10.50 -28.00
CA SER A 787 23.37 10.72 -26.62
C SER A 787 24.34 11.68 -25.93
N LYS A 788 23.78 12.65 -25.20
CA LYS A 788 24.55 13.60 -24.39
C LYS A 788 24.10 13.49 -22.93
N GLU A 789 25.05 13.49 -22.06
CA GLU A 789 24.79 13.52 -20.63
C GLU A 789 24.14 14.84 -20.22
N ARG A 790 23.08 14.79 -19.43
CA ARG A 790 22.32 15.97 -18.99
C ARG A 790 23.04 16.66 -17.82
N VAL A 791 22.82 17.97 -17.69
CA VAL A 791 23.19 18.70 -16.46
C VAL A 791 22.38 18.18 -15.26
N TYR A 792 21.06 18.12 -15.41
CA TYR A 792 20.18 17.53 -14.40
C TYR A 792 20.30 15.99 -14.40
N LYS A 793 20.65 15.42 -13.25
CA LYS A 793 20.78 13.98 -13.06
C LYS A 793 19.57 13.42 -12.35
N PHE A 794 18.74 12.63 -13.05
CA PHE A 794 17.60 11.96 -12.43
C PHE A 794 18.05 10.93 -11.39
N SER A 795 19.15 10.21 -11.65
CA SER A 795 19.75 9.25 -10.74
C SER A 795 20.19 9.86 -9.39
N LYS A 796 20.49 11.16 -9.35
CA LYS A 796 20.94 11.89 -8.16
C LYS A 796 19.82 12.66 -7.46
N ASN A 797 18.63 12.73 -8.08
CA ASN A 797 17.48 13.49 -7.60
C ASN A 797 16.26 12.60 -7.33
N PRO A 798 16.32 11.65 -6.37
CA PRO A 798 15.15 10.86 -6.00
C PRO A 798 14.06 11.77 -5.42
N LYS A 799 12.81 11.38 -5.62
CA LYS A 799 11.66 12.02 -4.99
C LYS A 799 11.39 11.37 -3.64
N LYS A 800 11.11 12.17 -2.62
CA LYS A 800 11.00 11.72 -1.22
C LYS A 800 9.71 12.19 -0.57
N TYR A 801 9.26 11.41 0.43
CA TYR A 801 8.27 11.81 1.42
C TYR A 801 8.93 11.87 2.79
N TYR A 802 8.53 12.83 3.59
CA TYR A 802 9.02 13.00 4.97
C TYR A 802 7.91 12.69 5.96
N VAL A 803 8.28 12.19 7.15
CA VAL A 803 7.33 12.06 8.26
C VAL A 803 6.79 13.43 8.65
N PHE A 804 5.56 13.49 9.10
CA PHE A 804 5.01 14.74 9.61
C PHE A 804 5.79 15.21 10.84
N GLY A 805 6.00 16.50 10.96
CA GLY A 805 6.47 17.12 12.17
C GLY A 805 5.52 16.87 13.33
N THR A 806 5.62 17.65 14.38
CA THR A 806 4.73 17.51 15.54
C THR A 806 3.28 17.58 15.11
N ASN A 807 2.56 16.51 15.39
CA ASN A 807 1.13 16.42 15.09
C ASN A 807 0.42 15.70 16.23
N GLY A 808 -0.86 15.92 16.38
CA GLY A 808 -1.59 15.37 17.49
C GLY A 808 -3.08 15.22 17.22
N MET A 809 -3.72 14.60 18.20
CA MET A 809 -5.16 14.42 18.22
C MET A 809 -5.66 14.54 19.67
N PHE A 810 -6.67 15.35 19.88
CA PHE A 810 -7.42 15.39 21.11
C PHE A 810 -8.79 14.75 20.90
N GLN A 811 -9.15 13.81 21.75
CA GLN A 811 -10.40 13.07 21.66
C GLN A 811 -11.15 13.13 22.99
N VAL A 812 -12.45 13.36 22.89
CA VAL A 812 -13.41 13.17 23.97
C VAL A 812 -14.36 12.06 23.57
N SER A 813 -14.60 11.11 24.46
CA SER A 813 -15.54 10.02 24.18
C SER A 813 -16.39 9.69 25.39
N TYR A 814 -17.63 9.34 25.13
CA TYR A 814 -18.59 8.93 26.14
C TYR A 814 -19.13 7.54 25.82
N ARG A 815 -19.13 6.68 26.83
CA ARG A 815 -19.69 5.34 26.77
C ARG A 815 -20.83 5.25 27.75
N PHE A 816 -22.03 4.88 27.24
CA PHE A 816 -23.27 4.70 27.99
C PHE A 816 -23.41 3.28 28.49
#